data_743354eecb9998a31238abdbdad0a3e0
#
_entry.id   743354eecb9998a31238abdbdad0a3e0
#
_cell.length_a   1.000
_cell.length_b   1.000
_cell.length_c   1.000
_cell.angle_alpha   90.00
_cell.angle_beta   90.00
_cell.angle_gamma   90.00
#
_symmetry.space_group_name_H-M   'P 1'
#
loop_
_entity.id
_entity.type
_entity.pdbx_description
1 polymer ?
#
loop_
_entity_poly.entity_id
_entity_poly.type
_entity_poly.pdbx_seq_one_letter_code
_entity_poly.pdbx_strand_id
1 'polypeptide(L)'
;MEFDRETNRLHVGVRELCRIACSAGDIDVRRSSEELRSDNHKILESRAGENAETERPLSLAVPFANFAVCLRGRADIIHKASDDGIHSLPPEVEEIKTVPPQMLGSSPSLAHMAQVKLYALMLCREDDLMSVGCRLTYVSPDGSKTRTFLKSYSADELEFFLYSLLSKVEKRLLDECDRVLVRRASASDARFPYTELRPGQKELIKSVYSSIKNKKRLFAQAPTGIGKTVSTMYGAARALGNGLGNRIFYLTAKASTRREAYRAAAALYSAGFMFRTVVLSSREQCCTNPALAACGGGSLFCHPDACPYARGYYDKRDAVLFSLLEKYRGFSRSAIIAAASAAGVCPYELSLDLSELCDIIICDYNYVFDPAVKLRRYFSDESTSADSVILVDEAHNLPERARDMFSAEFSTSYLTDLSPYLPSLGEKVSKCVSELEATIEKTKSYCSDNIYKTDDGDEVGYYVGRELLPEVGDKIAALGEACDAYLKTNTGTVSPEASSATAACSSISRICRRWHSTAEEYDDRYRTYIDVSEGKILLRQYCLDPAASLDSSMRKIRAAVFFSATLTPADYFSDLLGGGRNYSAISLPSPFPENNLFIAAISCVSTRYEDREKSAKRIASVIAATASARAGNYIVYFPSYKFLESVFSCFSRKYPGVRVIKQTPHMSPAEKEEFISFFREDTGILRIGFCVLGGSFSEGVDLPGNRLIGTIIAGVGLPGLSFERNLIRDYYENKLEDGYNYAYTYPGMNRVLQAAGRVIRRSDDRGVVILADDRYTAPPCSALYPPHWKRIRRVDEIASLPALLRDFWSKKNE
;
A
#
# COMPACT_ATOMS: atom_id res chain seq x y z
N MET A 1 -9.77 20.26 2.81
CA MET A 1 -10.98 21.02 3.25
C MET A 1 -11.75 20.19 4.25
N GLU A 2 -12.33 20.86 5.26
CA GLU A 2 -13.09 20.20 6.33
C GLU A 2 -14.24 21.11 6.79
N PHE A 3 -15.48 20.65 6.60
CA PHE A 3 -16.66 21.39 7.01
C PHE A 3 -17.11 20.99 8.42
N ASP A 4 -17.10 21.96 9.32
CA ASP A 4 -17.65 21.84 10.68
C ASP A 4 -19.09 22.38 10.69
N ARG A 5 -20.04 21.45 10.84
CA ARG A 5 -21.46 21.77 10.88
C ARG A 5 -21.87 22.55 12.14
N GLU A 6 -21.22 22.25 13.29
CA GLU A 6 -21.63 22.85 14.57
C GLU A 6 -21.35 24.36 14.59
N THR A 7 -20.22 24.74 14.00
CA THR A 7 -19.83 26.15 13.88
C THR A 7 -20.19 26.76 12.54
N ASN A 8 -20.72 25.99 11.59
CA ASN A 8 -21.01 26.37 10.21
C ASN A 8 -19.79 26.98 9.48
N ARG A 9 -18.63 26.34 9.65
CA ARG A 9 -17.32 26.79 9.13
C ARG A 9 -16.69 25.76 8.24
N LEU A 10 -16.15 26.19 7.10
CA LEU A 10 -15.32 25.38 6.22
C LEU A 10 -13.84 25.74 6.43
N HIS A 11 -13.10 24.84 7.04
CA HIS A 11 -11.66 24.99 7.25
C HIS A 11 -10.89 24.59 5.99
N VAL A 12 -10.06 25.49 5.49
CA VAL A 12 -9.26 25.30 4.26
C VAL A 12 -7.84 25.74 4.52
N GLY A 13 -6.86 24.93 4.14
CA GLY A 13 -5.45 25.30 4.18
C GLY A 13 -5.14 26.31 3.07
N VAL A 14 -4.32 27.33 3.36
CA VAL A 14 -3.91 28.33 2.34
C VAL A 14 -3.29 27.64 1.13
N ARG A 15 -2.37 26.70 1.33
CA ARG A 15 -1.74 25.95 0.24
C ARG A 15 -2.76 25.16 -0.59
N GLU A 16 -3.75 24.56 0.07
CA GLU A 16 -4.81 23.79 -0.58
C GLU A 16 -5.70 24.70 -1.45
N LEU A 17 -6.13 25.85 -0.92
CA LEU A 17 -6.91 26.82 -1.69
C LEU A 17 -6.13 27.31 -2.91
N CYS A 18 -4.88 27.72 -2.75
CA CYS A 18 -4.03 28.19 -3.85
C CYS A 18 -3.81 27.11 -4.91
N ARG A 19 -3.58 25.85 -4.50
CA ARG A 19 -3.41 24.71 -5.42
C ARG A 19 -4.65 24.50 -6.28
N ILE A 20 -5.84 24.60 -5.70
CA ILE A 20 -7.10 24.38 -6.43
C ILE A 20 -7.45 25.60 -7.30
N ALA A 21 -7.41 26.81 -6.74
CA ALA A 21 -7.87 28.03 -7.40
C ALA A 21 -6.92 28.57 -8.47
N CYS A 22 -5.62 28.26 -8.38
CA CYS A 22 -4.60 28.73 -9.31
C CYS A 22 -4.11 27.65 -10.27
N SER A 23 -4.68 26.44 -10.24
CA SER A 23 -4.38 25.39 -11.22
C SER A 23 -4.98 25.78 -12.58
N ALA A 24 -4.14 25.88 -13.61
CA ALA A 24 -4.53 26.17 -14.98
C ALA A 24 -3.56 25.51 -15.97
N GLY A 25 -4.00 25.23 -17.20
CA GLY A 25 -3.18 24.69 -18.27
C GLY A 25 -2.87 23.21 -18.13
N ASP A 26 -1.60 22.85 -18.28
CA ASP A 26 -1.14 21.51 -18.52
C ASP A 26 -0.65 20.79 -17.26
N ILE A 27 -0.71 19.45 -17.26
CA ILE A 27 0.15 18.64 -16.39
C ILE A 27 1.56 18.70 -16.98
N ASP A 28 2.54 19.15 -16.20
CA ASP A 28 3.95 19.10 -16.58
C ASP A 28 4.82 18.70 -15.40
N VAL A 29 5.17 17.41 -15.34
CA VAL A 29 6.00 16.85 -14.26
C VAL A 29 7.39 17.47 -14.18
N ARG A 30 7.90 18.06 -15.29
CA ARG A 30 9.21 18.74 -15.32
C ARG A 30 9.23 20.02 -14.51
N ARG A 31 8.06 20.61 -14.25
CA ARG A 31 7.86 21.84 -13.46
C ARG A 31 7.35 21.57 -12.05
N SER A 32 7.19 20.31 -11.67
CA SER A 32 6.73 19.95 -10.32
C SER A 32 7.85 20.24 -9.31
N SER A 33 7.56 21.07 -8.33
CA SER A 33 8.45 21.36 -7.20
C SER A 33 8.24 20.43 -6.01
N GLU A 34 7.25 19.53 -6.08
CA GLU A 34 6.87 18.66 -4.94
C GLU A 34 7.97 17.68 -4.51
N GLU A 35 8.90 17.36 -5.42
CA GLU A 35 10.02 16.46 -5.14
C GLU A 35 11.28 17.17 -4.62
N LEU A 36 11.33 18.51 -4.66
CA LEU A 36 12.53 19.30 -4.35
C LEU A 36 12.50 19.83 -2.90
N ARG A 37 12.18 18.99 -1.93
CA ARG A 37 12.35 19.37 -0.52
C ARG A 37 13.82 19.25 -0.16
N SER A 38 14.46 20.39 0.05
CA SER A 38 15.80 20.46 0.62
C SER A 38 15.75 21.07 2.02
N ASP A 39 16.78 20.78 2.83
CA ASP A 39 17.03 21.40 4.11
C ASP A 39 17.26 22.94 4.02
N ASN A 40 17.15 23.49 2.82
CA ASN A 40 17.32 24.92 2.55
C ASN A 40 16.30 25.81 3.30
N HIS A 41 15.13 25.27 3.70
CA HIS A 41 14.20 25.97 4.60
C HIS A 41 14.91 26.37 5.92
N LYS A 42 15.59 25.45 6.58
CA LYS A 42 16.30 25.70 7.83
C LYS A 42 17.45 26.68 7.66
N ILE A 43 18.12 26.60 6.50
CA ILE A 43 19.24 27.53 6.19
C ILE A 43 18.72 28.96 5.99
N LEU A 44 17.54 29.12 5.42
CA LEU A 44 16.96 30.44 5.17
C LEU A 44 16.26 31.00 6.41
N GLU A 45 15.65 30.18 7.21
CA GLU A 45 15.17 30.54 8.54
C GLU A 45 16.32 31.07 9.43
N SER A 46 17.49 30.44 9.34
CA SER A 46 18.68 30.92 10.05
C SER A 46 19.23 32.28 9.55
N ARG A 47 18.77 32.70 8.34
CA ARG A 47 19.12 34.06 7.79
C ARG A 47 18.06 35.10 8.15
N ALA A 48 16.93 34.71 8.73
CA ALA A 48 15.97 35.64 9.29
C ALA A 48 16.69 36.42 10.43
N GLY A 49 16.97 37.71 10.26
CA GLY A 49 17.62 38.53 11.27
C GLY A 49 16.79 38.67 12.55
N GLU A 50 17.33 39.29 13.59
CA GLU A 50 16.65 39.50 14.89
C GLU A 50 15.27 40.20 14.77
N ASN A 51 14.97 40.81 13.64
CA ASN A 51 13.75 41.58 13.37
C ASN A 51 12.71 40.78 12.57
N ALA A 52 12.79 39.45 12.57
CA ALA A 52 11.86 38.56 11.85
C ALA A 52 11.27 37.47 12.75
N GLU A 53 10.05 37.06 12.44
CA GLU A 53 9.37 35.91 13.04
C GLU A 53 9.30 34.77 12.03
N THR A 54 9.70 33.56 12.42
CA THR A 54 9.66 32.39 11.55
C THR A 54 8.49 31.49 11.92
N GLU A 55 7.95 30.78 10.91
CA GLU A 55 6.91 29.73 11.11
C GLU A 55 5.67 30.23 11.89
N ARG A 56 5.27 31.51 11.71
CA ARG A 56 4.11 32.09 12.42
C ARG A 56 2.81 31.49 11.91
N PRO A 57 1.99 30.85 12.79
CA PRO A 57 0.66 30.39 12.43
C PRO A 57 -0.29 31.57 12.26
N LEU A 58 -1.03 31.59 11.15
CA LEU A 58 -2.01 32.62 10.82
C LEU A 58 -3.37 31.98 10.54
N SER A 59 -4.45 32.71 10.86
CA SER A 59 -5.81 32.27 10.55
C SER A 59 -6.71 33.46 10.21
N LEU A 60 -7.68 33.24 9.30
CA LEU A 60 -8.64 34.24 8.88
C LEU A 60 -9.98 33.57 8.59
N ALA A 61 -11.06 34.11 9.16
CA ALA A 61 -12.42 33.66 8.87
C ALA A 61 -13.14 34.77 8.06
N VAL A 62 -13.69 34.39 6.93
CA VAL A 62 -14.46 35.30 6.07
C VAL A 62 -15.84 34.72 5.77
N PRO A 63 -16.90 35.55 5.70
CA PRO A 63 -18.22 35.09 5.28
C PRO A 63 -18.18 34.70 3.79
N PHE A 64 -18.81 33.57 3.46
CA PHE A 64 -18.93 33.10 2.09
C PHE A 64 -20.18 32.24 1.91
N ALA A 65 -21.05 32.65 0.98
CA ALA A 65 -22.38 32.06 0.78
C ALA A 65 -23.16 31.95 2.11
N ASN A 66 -23.53 30.74 2.56
CA ASN A 66 -24.26 30.49 3.78
C ASN A 66 -23.41 29.90 4.91
N PHE A 67 -22.08 29.96 4.80
CA PHE A 67 -21.11 29.52 5.81
C PHE A 67 -19.92 30.48 5.90
N ALA A 68 -18.99 30.26 6.83
CA ALA A 68 -17.74 30.99 6.86
C ALA A 68 -16.57 30.10 6.37
N VAL A 69 -15.73 30.66 5.52
CA VAL A 69 -14.45 30.02 5.13
C VAL A 69 -13.38 30.43 6.12
N CYS A 70 -12.79 29.45 6.81
CA CYS A 70 -11.71 29.63 7.75
C CYS A 70 -10.38 29.18 7.12
N LEU A 71 -9.60 30.13 6.66
CA LEU A 71 -8.26 29.90 6.14
C LEU A 71 -7.29 29.66 7.30
N ARG A 72 -6.39 28.70 7.14
CA ARG A 72 -5.32 28.40 8.11
C ARG A 72 -4.02 28.13 7.36
N GLY A 73 -2.92 28.60 7.92
CA GLY A 73 -1.61 28.31 7.40
C GLY A 73 -0.50 28.83 8.29
N ARG A 74 0.73 28.71 7.83
CA ARG A 74 1.91 29.16 8.53
C ARG A 74 2.79 29.87 7.53
N ALA A 75 3.11 31.15 7.81
CA ALA A 75 4.04 31.92 7.00
C ALA A 75 5.47 31.53 7.32
N ASP A 76 6.31 31.37 6.30
CA ASP A 76 7.71 30.95 6.49
C ASP A 76 8.47 32.02 7.28
N ILE A 77 8.43 33.28 6.85
CA ILE A 77 9.07 34.41 7.58
C ILE A 77 8.15 35.65 7.52
N ILE A 78 8.08 36.37 8.63
CA ILE A 78 7.46 37.70 8.71
C ILE A 78 8.52 38.68 9.17
N HIS A 79 8.93 39.60 8.29
CA HIS A 79 9.81 40.70 8.61
C HIS A 79 8.99 41.85 9.23
N LYS A 80 9.41 42.33 10.42
CA LYS A 80 8.74 43.44 11.11
C LYS A 80 8.95 44.74 10.36
N ALA A 81 8.04 45.67 10.56
CA ALA A 81 8.19 47.03 10.04
C ALA A 81 9.54 47.60 10.47
N SER A 82 10.22 48.25 9.56
CA SER A 82 11.48 48.99 9.83
C SER A 82 11.26 50.44 9.56
N ASP A 83 11.74 51.27 10.49
CA ASP A 83 11.75 52.73 10.37
C ASP A 83 13.22 53.20 10.49
N ASP A 84 13.78 53.69 9.39
CA ASP A 84 15.11 54.24 9.34
C ASP A 84 15.12 55.77 9.53
N GLY A 85 14.01 56.34 9.96
CA GLY A 85 13.80 57.78 10.17
C GLY A 85 13.59 58.60 8.92
N ILE A 86 13.69 58.00 7.75
CA ILE A 86 13.46 58.62 6.43
C ILE A 86 12.31 57.88 5.69
N HIS A 87 12.25 56.56 5.81
CA HIS A 87 11.25 55.69 5.19
C HIS A 87 10.75 54.69 6.22
N SER A 88 9.44 54.68 6.44
CA SER A 88 8.78 53.58 7.17
C SER A 88 8.39 52.50 6.17
N LEU A 89 9.03 51.34 6.25
CA LEU A 89 8.67 50.17 5.42
C LEU A 89 7.65 49.33 6.16
N PRO A 90 6.54 48.98 5.49
CA PRO A 90 5.55 48.10 6.09
C PRO A 90 6.14 46.71 6.36
N PRO A 91 5.56 45.92 7.26
CA PRO A 91 6.00 44.53 7.45
C PRO A 91 5.86 43.75 6.14
N GLU A 92 6.72 42.74 5.98
CA GLU A 92 6.75 41.90 4.79
C GLU A 92 6.51 40.43 5.17
N VAL A 93 5.67 39.73 4.43
CA VAL A 93 5.52 38.26 4.50
C VAL A 93 6.36 37.64 3.41
N GLU A 94 7.28 36.78 3.79
CA GLU A 94 8.13 36.04 2.88
C GLU A 94 7.76 34.54 2.87
N GLU A 95 7.60 34.01 1.68
CA GLU A 95 7.41 32.57 1.41
C GLU A 95 8.57 32.07 0.57
N ILE A 96 9.18 30.98 0.98
CA ILE A 96 10.37 30.41 0.36
C ILE A 96 10.00 29.12 -0.37
N LYS A 97 10.44 29.00 -1.61
CA LYS A 97 10.19 27.79 -2.43
C LYS A 97 11.48 27.30 -3.07
N THR A 98 11.83 26.05 -2.80
CA THR A 98 12.86 25.38 -3.59
C THR A 98 12.26 25.00 -4.95
N VAL A 99 12.89 25.43 -6.01
CA VAL A 99 12.39 25.28 -7.39
C VAL A 99 13.48 24.76 -8.32
N PRO A 100 13.10 24.04 -9.41
CA PRO A 100 14.06 23.67 -10.44
C PRO A 100 14.77 24.90 -11.03
N PRO A 101 16.03 24.80 -11.45
CA PRO A 101 16.80 25.93 -12.00
C PRO A 101 16.10 26.67 -13.14
N GLN A 102 15.30 25.97 -13.93
CA GLN A 102 14.53 26.56 -15.04
C GLN A 102 13.47 27.58 -14.55
N MET A 103 12.94 27.36 -13.34
CA MET A 103 11.94 28.29 -12.76
C MET A 103 12.57 29.55 -12.17
N LEU A 104 13.85 29.55 -11.87
CA LEU A 104 14.55 30.74 -11.39
C LEU A 104 14.54 31.88 -12.43
N GLY A 105 14.54 31.53 -13.74
CA GLY A 105 14.50 32.50 -14.83
C GLY A 105 13.10 32.97 -15.24
N SER A 106 12.03 32.34 -14.76
CA SER A 106 10.64 32.57 -15.19
C SER A 106 9.88 33.54 -14.27
N SER A 107 8.68 33.94 -14.69
CA SER A 107 7.71 34.63 -13.82
C SER A 107 7.30 33.74 -12.65
N PRO A 108 6.92 34.34 -11.50
CA PRO A 108 6.52 33.58 -10.34
C PRO A 108 5.26 32.74 -10.62
N SER A 109 5.19 31.55 -10.02
CA SER A 109 3.99 30.73 -10.06
C SER A 109 2.81 31.47 -9.45
N LEU A 110 1.65 31.41 -10.13
CA LEU A 110 0.41 32.02 -9.62
C LEU A 110 0.04 31.45 -8.24
N ALA A 111 0.21 30.15 -8.04
CA ALA A 111 -0.11 29.50 -6.78
C ALA A 111 0.84 29.93 -5.64
N HIS A 112 2.13 30.06 -5.91
CA HIS A 112 3.10 30.51 -4.91
C HIS A 112 2.86 31.99 -4.53
N MET A 113 2.61 32.84 -5.51
CA MET A 113 2.31 34.26 -5.25
C MET A 113 0.95 34.41 -4.53
N ALA A 114 -0.05 33.59 -4.87
CA ALA A 114 -1.32 33.57 -4.16
C ALA A 114 -1.15 33.20 -2.69
N GLN A 115 -0.27 32.27 -2.38
CA GLN A 115 0.02 31.86 -1.01
C GLN A 115 0.57 33.02 -0.18
N VAL A 116 1.58 33.72 -0.71
CA VAL A 116 2.14 34.91 -0.04
C VAL A 116 1.08 35.97 0.20
N LYS A 117 0.26 36.27 -0.83
CA LYS A 117 -0.84 37.25 -0.72
C LYS A 117 -1.86 36.90 0.36
N LEU A 118 -2.22 35.61 0.46
CA LEU A 118 -3.16 35.19 1.49
C LEU A 118 -2.57 35.28 2.90
N TYR A 119 -1.31 34.93 3.09
CA TYR A 119 -0.64 35.15 4.39
C TYR A 119 -0.51 36.63 4.71
N ALA A 120 -0.22 37.47 3.72
CA ALA A 120 -0.17 38.90 3.86
C ALA A 120 -1.53 39.51 4.28
N LEU A 121 -2.64 39.03 3.68
CA LEU A 121 -3.99 39.42 4.10
C LEU A 121 -4.28 38.99 5.56
N MET A 122 -3.90 37.77 5.90
CA MET A 122 -4.09 37.24 7.26
C MET A 122 -3.35 38.09 8.29
N LEU A 123 -2.12 38.49 7.99
CA LEU A 123 -1.34 39.43 8.81
C LEU A 123 -1.97 40.80 8.90
N CYS A 124 -2.46 41.37 7.78
CA CYS A 124 -3.17 42.65 7.78
C CYS A 124 -4.38 42.65 8.73
N ARG A 125 -5.15 41.56 8.74
CA ARG A 125 -6.36 41.42 9.58
C ARG A 125 -6.06 41.12 11.02
N GLU A 126 -4.92 40.46 11.34
CA GLU A 126 -4.49 40.17 12.70
C GLU A 126 -3.87 41.39 13.38
N ASP A 127 -3.02 42.11 12.65
CA ASP A 127 -2.25 43.23 13.20
C ASP A 127 -2.81 44.62 12.79
N ASP A 128 -4.03 44.68 12.19
CA ASP A 128 -4.75 45.88 11.73
C ASP A 128 -3.91 46.79 10.81
N LEU A 129 -3.25 46.16 9.82
CA LEU A 129 -2.37 46.84 8.89
C LEU A 129 -3.08 47.27 7.63
N MET A 130 -2.80 48.48 7.14
CA MET A 130 -3.38 49.01 5.88
C MET A 130 -2.67 48.48 4.64
N SER A 131 -1.41 48.12 4.75
CA SER A 131 -0.60 47.55 3.66
C SER A 131 0.49 46.65 4.16
N VAL A 132 0.97 45.72 3.31
CA VAL A 132 2.00 44.72 3.63
C VAL A 132 2.81 44.37 2.39
N GLY A 133 4.09 44.11 2.57
CA GLY A 133 4.98 43.57 1.54
C GLY A 133 4.76 42.04 1.34
N CYS A 134 4.68 41.64 0.09
CA CYS A 134 4.64 40.24 -0.32
C CYS A 134 5.99 39.86 -0.96
N ARG A 135 6.77 39.05 -0.29
CA ARG A 135 8.07 38.57 -0.74
C ARG A 135 8.00 37.07 -1.07
N LEU A 136 8.29 36.70 -2.32
CA LEU A 136 8.43 35.31 -2.73
C LEU A 136 9.88 35.04 -3.11
N THR A 137 10.53 34.14 -2.41
CA THR A 137 11.93 33.80 -2.65
C THR A 137 12.05 32.38 -3.21
N TYR A 138 12.53 32.28 -4.42
CA TYR A 138 12.91 31.03 -5.07
C TYR A 138 14.36 30.68 -4.80
N VAL A 139 14.62 29.42 -4.47
CA VAL A 139 15.96 28.90 -4.16
C VAL A 139 16.22 27.67 -5.01
N SER A 140 17.43 27.56 -5.56
CA SER A 140 17.88 26.34 -6.23
C SER A 140 18.03 25.19 -5.22
N PRO A 141 17.91 23.92 -5.64
CA PRO A 141 18.03 22.76 -4.76
C PRO A 141 19.36 22.69 -4.00
N ASP A 142 20.43 23.19 -4.61
CA ASP A 142 21.77 23.29 -4.02
C ASP A 142 21.98 24.55 -3.15
N GLY A 143 20.96 25.40 -3.03
CA GLY A 143 21.03 26.64 -2.27
C GLY A 143 21.93 27.76 -2.89
N SER A 144 22.57 27.49 -4.05
CA SER A 144 23.58 28.40 -4.64
C SER A 144 22.99 29.64 -5.30
N LYS A 145 21.74 29.56 -5.76
CA LYS A 145 21.06 30.65 -6.46
C LYS A 145 19.70 30.94 -5.84
N THR A 146 19.45 32.24 -5.68
CA THR A 146 18.15 32.73 -5.20
C THR A 146 17.59 33.79 -6.13
N ARG A 147 16.28 33.90 -6.18
CA ARG A 147 15.56 34.98 -6.87
C ARG A 147 14.35 35.39 -6.07
N THR A 148 14.30 36.68 -5.75
CA THR A 148 13.20 37.25 -4.95
C THR A 148 12.28 38.10 -5.79
N PHE A 149 11.00 38.00 -5.56
CA PHE A 149 9.94 38.84 -6.11
C PHE A 149 9.30 39.58 -4.94
N LEU A 150 9.34 40.91 -4.97
CA LEU A 150 8.77 41.74 -3.92
C LEU A 150 7.74 42.70 -4.52
N LYS A 151 6.58 42.79 -3.89
CA LYS A 151 5.53 43.76 -4.23
C LYS A 151 4.65 44.01 -3.01
N SER A 152 4.37 45.31 -2.73
CA SER A 152 3.45 45.69 -1.67
C SER A 152 2.02 45.78 -2.19
N TYR A 153 1.05 45.47 -1.31
CA TYR A 153 -0.39 45.49 -1.58
C TYR A 153 -1.13 46.12 -0.39
N SER A 154 -2.24 46.80 -0.66
CA SER A 154 -3.16 47.21 0.38
C SER A 154 -4.00 46.04 0.89
N ALA A 155 -4.53 46.17 2.10
CA ALA A 155 -5.44 45.19 2.66
C ALA A 155 -6.67 44.94 1.77
N ASP A 156 -7.21 45.99 1.16
CA ASP A 156 -8.39 45.93 0.27
C ASP A 156 -8.05 45.16 -1.03
N GLU A 157 -6.88 45.39 -1.63
CA GLU A 157 -6.42 44.64 -2.81
C GLU A 157 -6.29 43.14 -2.50
N LEU A 158 -5.78 42.81 -1.34
CA LEU A 158 -5.61 41.42 -0.88
C LEU A 158 -6.96 40.76 -0.57
N GLU A 159 -7.90 41.49 0.01
CA GLU A 159 -9.25 41.00 0.26
C GLU A 159 -10.02 40.75 -1.04
N PHE A 160 -9.96 41.66 -1.96
CA PHE A 160 -10.54 41.48 -3.31
C PHE A 160 -9.90 40.25 -4.00
N PHE A 161 -8.62 40.09 -3.87
CA PHE A 161 -7.92 38.91 -4.40
C PHE A 161 -8.42 37.61 -3.76
N LEU A 162 -8.59 37.57 -2.44
CA LEU A 162 -9.15 36.40 -1.73
C LEU A 162 -10.54 36.04 -2.31
N TYR A 163 -11.48 37.01 -2.39
CA TYR A 163 -12.81 36.73 -2.91
C TYR A 163 -12.79 36.29 -4.39
N SER A 164 -11.85 36.78 -5.18
CA SER A 164 -11.65 36.32 -6.55
C SER A 164 -11.20 34.85 -6.63
N LEU A 165 -10.39 34.37 -5.67
CA LEU A 165 -10.00 32.96 -5.56
C LEU A 165 -11.19 32.09 -5.09
N LEU A 166 -11.93 32.54 -4.07
CA LEU A 166 -13.08 31.81 -3.55
C LEU A 166 -14.17 31.64 -4.62
N SER A 167 -14.44 32.66 -5.43
CA SER A 167 -15.38 32.56 -6.56
C SER A 167 -14.96 31.49 -7.58
N LYS A 168 -13.67 31.35 -7.88
CA LYS A 168 -13.19 30.34 -8.82
C LYS A 168 -13.43 28.90 -8.32
N VAL A 169 -13.44 28.70 -7.02
CA VAL A 169 -13.60 27.38 -6.41
C VAL A 169 -14.95 27.20 -5.70
N GLU A 170 -15.88 28.15 -5.86
CA GLU A 170 -17.19 28.18 -5.20
C GLU A 170 -17.89 26.83 -5.26
N LYS A 171 -18.00 26.25 -6.48
CA LYS A 171 -18.66 24.94 -6.67
C LYS A 171 -18.02 23.81 -5.85
N ARG A 172 -16.69 23.84 -5.65
CA ARG A 172 -15.99 22.86 -4.80
C ARG A 172 -16.24 23.08 -3.32
N LEU A 173 -16.28 24.34 -2.87
CA LEU A 173 -16.55 24.69 -1.47
C LEU A 173 -17.97 24.29 -1.08
N LEU A 174 -18.96 24.61 -1.92
CA LEU A 174 -20.35 24.21 -1.73
C LEU A 174 -20.51 22.68 -1.74
N ASP A 175 -19.90 22.00 -2.72
CA ASP A 175 -19.94 20.54 -2.81
C ASP A 175 -19.37 19.85 -1.56
N GLU A 176 -18.30 20.39 -0.97
CA GLU A 176 -17.72 19.84 0.27
C GLU A 176 -18.68 19.99 1.45
N CYS A 177 -19.33 21.14 1.60
CA CYS A 177 -20.34 21.35 2.64
C CYS A 177 -21.52 20.40 2.45
N ASP A 178 -22.07 20.34 1.23
CA ASP A 178 -23.20 19.47 0.89
C ASP A 178 -22.85 17.99 1.10
N ARG A 179 -21.66 17.57 0.70
CA ARG A 179 -21.17 16.21 0.89
C ARG A 179 -21.17 15.80 2.36
N VAL A 180 -20.66 16.66 3.25
CA VAL A 180 -20.63 16.39 4.69
C VAL A 180 -22.03 16.33 5.27
N LEU A 181 -22.93 17.24 4.89
CA LEU A 181 -24.31 17.26 5.36
C LEU A 181 -25.08 16.02 4.89
N VAL A 182 -25.00 15.66 3.61
CA VAL A 182 -25.63 14.48 3.02
C VAL A 182 -25.10 13.20 3.66
N ARG A 183 -23.79 13.11 3.85
CA ARG A 183 -23.14 11.97 4.52
C ARG A 183 -23.69 11.74 5.93
N ARG A 184 -23.79 12.79 6.75
CA ARG A 184 -24.30 12.73 8.11
C ARG A 184 -25.78 12.36 8.16
N ALA A 185 -26.61 13.04 7.35
CA ALA A 185 -28.04 12.77 7.29
C ALA A 185 -28.33 11.34 6.84
N SER A 186 -27.71 10.90 5.75
CA SER A 186 -27.91 9.55 5.21
C SER A 186 -27.44 8.46 6.18
N ALA A 187 -26.33 8.68 6.89
CA ALA A 187 -25.81 7.69 7.82
C ALA A 187 -26.68 7.50 9.07
N SER A 188 -27.50 8.50 9.49
CA SER A 188 -28.40 8.34 10.64
C SER A 188 -29.46 7.28 10.38
N ASP A 189 -30.03 7.26 9.18
CA ASP A 189 -31.17 6.42 8.79
C ASP A 189 -30.77 5.11 8.10
N ALA A 190 -29.53 5.03 7.57
CA ALA A 190 -29.04 3.89 6.84
C ALA A 190 -28.99 2.63 7.70
N ARG A 191 -29.43 1.49 7.12
CA ARG A 191 -29.43 0.17 7.79
C ARG A 191 -28.23 -0.66 7.34
N PHE A 192 -28.02 -1.77 8.01
CA PHE A 192 -27.06 -2.77 7.51
C PHE A 192 -27.57 -3.35 6.19
N PRO A 193 -26.70 -3.55 5.17
CA PRO A 193 -27.14 -3.92 3.81
C PRO A 193 -27.86 -5.26 3.69
N TYR A 194 -27.78 -6.11 4.69
CA TYR A 194 -28.39 -7.43 4.70
C TYR A 194 -29.43 -7.55 5.81
N THR A 195 -30.45 -8.36 5.60
CA THR A 195 -31.58 -8.53 6.52
C THR A 195 -31.16 -9.12 7.87
N GLU A 196 -30.19 -10.01 7.87
CA GLU A 196 -29.69 -10.67 9.07
C GLU A 196 -28.19 -10.51 9.24
N LEU A 197 -27.76 -10.31 10.47
CA LEU A 197 -26.36 -10.29 10.85
C LEU A 197 -25.88 -11.72 11.13
N ARG A 198 -24.77 -12.10 10.52
CA ARG A 198 -24.09 -13.36 10.84
C ARG A 198 -23.45 -13.29 12.24
N PRO A 199 -23.26 -14.45 12.92
CA PRO A 199 -22.51 -14.51 14.16
C PRO A 199 -21.17 -13.77 14.07
N GLY A 200 -20.85 -12.96 15.09
CA GLY A 200 -19.62 -12.15 15.13
C GLY A 200 -19.66 -10.81 14.36
N GLN A 201 -20.56 -10.60 13.39
CA GLN A 201 -20.62 -9.33 12.64
C GLN A 201 -20.93 -8.13 13.54
N LYS A 202 -21.89 -8.28 14.45
CA LYS A 202 -22.26 -7.21 15.39
C LYS A 202 -21.09 -6.78 16.26
N GLU A 203 -20.28 -7.74 16.69
CA GLU A 203 -19.08 -7.49 17.50
C GLU A 203 -18.01 -6.78 16.67
N LEU A 204 -17.75 -7.25 15.44
CA LEU A 204 -16.81 -6.60 14.53
C LEU A 204 -17.19 -5.15 14.24
N ILE A 205 -18.47 -4.89 13.91
CA ILE A 205 -18.98 -3.54 13.65
C ILE A 205 -18.78 -2.63 14.87
N LYS A 206 -19.13 -3.12 16.07
CA LYS A 206 -18.95 -2.35 17.33
C LYS A 206 -17.47 -2.06 17.60
N SER A 207 -16.60 -3.03 17.39
CA SER A 207 -15.17 -2.89 17.64
C SER A 207 -14.53 -1.89 16.69
N VAL A 208 -14.88 -1.93 15.41
CA VAL A 208 -14.43 -0.94 14.41
C VAL A 208 -14.91 0.46 14.81
N TYR A 209 -16.20 0.62 15.09
CA TYR A 209 -16.74 1.93 15.52
C TYR A 209 -16.06 2.45 16.79
N SER A 210 -15.90 1.59 17.80
CA SER A 210 -15.26 1.95 19.07
C SER A 210 -13.80 2.35 18.89
N SER A 211 -13.06 1.64 18.03
CA SER A 211 -11.66 1.96 17.75
C SER A 211 -11.51 3.32 17.06
N ILE A 212 -12.40 3.64 16.13
CA ILE A 212 -12.43 4.94 15.46
C ILE A 212 -12.80 6.05 16.46
N LYS A 213 -13.80 5.82 17.31
CA LYS A 213 -14.21 6.77 18.37
C LYS A 213 -13.06 7.08 19.33
N ASN A 214 -12.34 6.05 19.76
CA ASN A 214 -11.29 6.13 20.77
C ASN A 214 -9.88 6.39 20.17
N LYS A 215 -9.76 6.62 18.87
CA LYS A 215 -8.49 6.85 18.15
C LYS A 215 -7.46 5.74 18.41
N LYS A 216 -7.90 4.47 18.33
CA LYS A 216 -7.07 3.28 18.57
C LYS A 216 -6.81 2.49 17.30
N ARG A 217 -5.78 1.64 17.35
CA ARG A 217 -5.56 0.58 16.36
C ARG A 217 -6.34 -0.66 16.77
N LEU A 218 -6.95 -1.33 15.79
CA LEU A 218 -7.69 -2.58 15.99
C LEU A 218 -7.08 -3.69 15.14
N PHE A 219 -6.77 -4.80 15.78
CA PHE A 219 -6.40 -6.06 15.11
C PHE A 219 -7.57 -7.02 15.24
N ALA A 220 -8.23 -7.32 14.12
CA ALA A 220 -9.43 -8.14 14.10
C ALA A 220 -9.20 -9.44 13.31
N GLN A 221 -9.06 -10.54 14.02
CA GLN A 221 -9.12 -11.86 13.41
C GLN A 221 -10.57 -12.24 13.19
N ALA A 222 -10.98 -12.30 11.93
CA ALA A 222 -12.35 -12.58 11.52
C ALA A 222 -12.38 -13.70 10.47
N PRO A 223 -12.90 -14.88 10.76
CA PRO A 223 -12.92 -16.03 9.87
C PRO A 223 -13.54 -15.72 8.52
N THR A 224 -13.22 -16.55 7.52
CA THR A 224 -13.84 -16.46 6.19
C THR A 224 -15.36 -16.64 6.32
N GLY A 225 -16.13 -16.00 5.42
CA GLY A 225 -17.59 -16.11 5.41
C GLY A 225 -18.33 -15.19 6.39
N ILE A 226 -17.66 -14.56 7.36
CA ILE A 226 -18.32 -13.64 8.31
C ILE A 226 -18.76 -12.31 7.64
N GLY A 227 -18.28 -11.99 6.44
CA GLY A 227 -18.56 -10.72 5.77
C GLY A 227 -17.70 -9.57 6.31
N LYS A 228 -16.40 -9.80 6.47
CA LYS A 228 -15.40 -8.82 6.95
C LYS A 228 -15.53 -7.46 6.27
N THR A 229 -15.48 -7.45 4.95
CA THR A 229 -15.44 -6.26 4.11
C THR A 229 -16.64 -5.33 4.37
N VAL A 230 -17.85 -5.87 4.35
CA VAL A 230 -19.07 -5.07 4.57
C VAL A 230 -19.19 -4.63 6.02
N SER A 231 -18.79 -5.48 6.98
CA SER A 231 -18.92 -5.18 8.41
C SER A 231 -17.95 -4.09 8.86
N THR A 232 -16.68 -4.17 8.42
CA THR A 232 -15.67 -3.15 8.72
C THR A 232 -16.02 -1.82 8.05
N MET A 233 -16.44 -1.86 6.79
CA MET A 233 -16.84 -0.66 6.04
C MET A 233 -18.09 -0.02 6.63
N TYR A 234 -19.09 -0.82 7.04
CA TYR A 234 -20.30 -0.32 7.70
C TYR A 234 -19.97 0.35 9.04
N GLY A 235 -19.14 -0.29 9.87
CA GLY A 235 -18.71 0.27 11.15
C GLY A 235 -17.99 1.60 10.99
N ALA A 236 -17.11 1.70 10.00
CA ALA A 236 -16.40 2.93 9.66
C ALA A 236 -17.33 3.99 9.05
N ALA A 237 -18.25 3.62 8.16
CA ALA A 237 -19.22 4.53 7.58
C ALA A 237 -20.16 5.13 8.65
N ARG A 238 -20.60 4.34 9.61
CA ARG A 238 -21.38 4.84 10.79
C ARG A 238 -20.55 5.82 11.61
N ALA A 239 -19.26 5.56 11.81
CA ALA A 239 -18.38 6.47 12.54
C ALA A 239 -18.24 7.81 11.79
N LEU A 240 -17.98 7.78 10.48
CA LEU A 240 -17.91 8.98 9.65
C LEU A 240 -19.24 9.76 9.65
N GLY A 241 -20.36 9.07 9.55
CA GLY A 241 -21.68 9.68 9.64
C GLY A 241 -21.92 10.43 10.95
N ASN A 242 -21.34 9.94 12.05
CA ASN A 242 -21.37 10.59 13.36
C ASN A 242 -20.26 11.64 13.54
N GLY A 243 -19.56 12.04 12.49
CA GLY A 243 -18.50 13.04 12.55
C GLY A 243 -17.18 12.53 13.14
N LEU A 244 -17.02 11.22 13.23
CA LEU A 244 -15.79 10.61 13.73
C LEU A 244 -14.86 10.28 12.56
N GLY A 245 -14.28 11.31 11.97
CA GLY A 245 -13.37 11.21 10.84
C GLY A 245 -13.95 11.74 9.53
N ASN A 246 -13.06 11.96 8.57
CA ASN A 246 -13.38 12.65 7.30
C ASN A 246 -13.42 11.72 6.10
N ARG A 247 -12.54 10.69 6.06
CA ARG A 247 -12.40 9.76 4.94
C ARG A 247 -12.06 8.36 5.43
N ILE A 248 -12.43 7.38 4.62
CA ILE A 248 -12.04 5.97 4.78
C ILE A 248 -11.09 5.62 3.64
N PHE A 249 -9.89 5.17 3.97
CA PHE A 249 -9.00 4.49 3.03
C PHE A 249 -9.13 2.99 3.25
N TYR A 250 -9.72 2.31 2.26
CA TYR A 250 -9.81 0.86 2.25
C TYR A 250 -8.66 0.28 1.44
N LEU A 251 -7.75 -0.39 2.14
CA LEU A 251 -6.49 -0.86 1.58
C LEU A 251 -6.53 -2.35 1.27
N THR A 252 -6.11 -2.72 0.07
CA THR A 252 -6.09 -4.12 -0.37
C THR A 252 -4.84 -4.45 -1.18
N ALA A 253 -4.34 -5.68 -1.06
CA ALA A 253 -3.18 -6.14 -1.82
C ALA A 253 -3.51 -6.61 -3.24
N LYS A 254 -4.77 -6.98 -3.54
CA LYS A 254 -5.17 -7.70 -4.77
C LYS A 254 -6.33 -7.01 -5.50
N ALA A 255 -6.34 -7.11 -6.83
CA ALA A 255 -7.43 -6.58 -7.65
C ALA A 255 -8.80 -7.23 -7.38
N SER A 256 -8.84 -8.51 -7.01
CA SER A 256 -10.07 -9.21 -6.63
C SER A 256 -10.70 -8.62 -5.37
N THR A 257 -9.91 -8.39 -4.33
CA THR A 257 -10.38 -7.80 -3.07
C THR A 257 -10.80 -6.33 -3.25
N ARG A 258 -10.15 -5.57 -4.15
CA ARG A 258 -10.63 -4.24 -4.54
C ARG A 258 -12.04 -4.26 -5.11
N ARG A 259 -12.36 -5.26 -5.95
CA ARG A 259 -13.70 -5.43 -6.51
C ARG A 259 -14.74 -5.76 -5.44
N GLU A 260 -14.38 -6.59 -4.47
CA GLU A 260 -15.24 -6.92 -3.33
C GLU A 260 -15.49 -5.70 -2.43
N ALA A 261 -14.46 -4.90 -2.14
CA ALA A 261 -14.59 -3.65 -1.41
C ALA A 261 -15.53 -2.66 -2.13
N TYR A 262 -15.41 -2.55 -3.45
CA TYR A 262 -16.29 -1.70 -4.25
C TYR A 262 -17.74 -2.19 -4.23
N ARG A 263 -17.98 -3.52 -4.28
CA ARG A 263 -19.31 -4.10 -4.12
C ARG A 263 -19.89 -3.85 -2.73
N ALA A 264 -19.07 -3.93 -1.69
CA ALA A 264 -19.50 -3.61 -0.32
C ALA A 264 -19.90 -2.13 -0.19
N ALA A 265 -19.15 -1.20 -0.77
CA ALA A 265 -19.52 0.20 -0.82
C ALA A 265 -20.82 0.44 -1.59
N ALA A 266 -21.03 -0.25 -2.71
CA ALA A 266 -22.29 -0.19 -3.46
C ALA A 266 -23.47 -0.76 -2.65
N ALA A 267 -23.28 -1.81 -1.87
CA ALA A 267 -24.28 -2.34 -0.97
C ALA A 267 -24.65 -1.36 0.15
N LEU A 268 -23.65 -0.63 0.71
CA LEU A 268 -23.91 0.44 1.65
C LEU A 268 -24.74 1.57 1.04
N TYR A 269 -24.42 1.95 -0.20
CA TYR A 269 -25.20 2.96 -0.93
C TYR A 269 -26.66 2.52 -1.11
N SER A 270 -26.89 1.26 -1.52
CA SER A 270 -28.24 0.69 -1.64
C SER A 270 -28.98 0.61 -0.29
N ALA A 271 -28.25 0.56 0.82
CA ALA A 271 -28.80 0.55 2.18
C ALA A 271 -29.04 1.95 2.76
N GLY A 272 -28.81 3.01 1.96
CA GLY A 272 -29.10 4.39 2.32
C GLY A 272 -27.89 5.27 2.63
N PHE A 273 -26.65 4.76 2.64
CA PHE A 273 -25.46 5.61 2.83
C PHE A 273 -25.13 6.37 1.55
N MET A 274 -25.36 7.68 1.50
CA MET A 274 -25.03 8.52 0.35
C MET A 274 -23.55 8.91 0.29
N PHE A 275 -22.65 7.94 0.44
CA PHE A 275 -21.20 8.13 0.43
C PHE A 275 -20.65 7.98 -0.99
N ARG A 276 -19.70 8.82 -1.32
CA ARG A 276 -18.96 8.74 -2.59
C ARG A 276 -17.78 7.81 -2.45
N THR A 277 -17.61 6.90 -3.41
CA THR A 277 -16.55 5.88 -3.39
C THR A 277 -15.74 5.91 -4.67
N VAL A 278 -14.42 5.95 -4.57
CA VAL A 278 -13.50 5.85 -5.71
C VAL A 278 -12.54 4.67 -5.58
N VAL A 279 -12.23 4.04 -6.71
CA VAL A 279 -11.20 2.99 -6.80
C VAL A 279 -9.97 3.57 -7.49
N LEU A 280 -8.87 3.71 -6.75
CA LEU A 280 -7.59 4.11 -7.31
C LEU A 280 -6.86 2.90 -7.89
N SER A 281 -6.19 3.12 -9.01
CA SER A 281 -5.35 2.13 -9.70
C SER A 281 -4.04 2.80 -10.12
N SER A 282 -3.00 2.00 -10.34
CA SER A 282 -1.70 2.56 -10.72
C SER A 282 -1.77 3.31 -12.05
N ARG A 283 -0.78 4.18 -12.27
CA ARG A 283 -0.69 4.97 -13.50
C ARG A 283 -0.67 4.08 -14.73
N GLU A 284 0.09 3.00 -14.70
CA GLU A 284 0.22 2.03 -15.79
C GLU A 284 -1.14 1.36 -16.12
N GLN A 285 -1.97 1.14 -15.10
CA GLN A 285 -3.30 0.54 -15.28
C GLN A 285 -4.36 1.53 -15.78
N CYS A 286 -4.15 2.82 -15.55
CA CYS A 286 -5.10 3.88 -15.93
C CYS A 286 -4.73 4.57 -17.24
N CYS A 287 -3.43 4.66 -17.57
CA CYS A 287 -2.93 5.42 -18.69
C CYS A 287 -3.44 4.86 -20.03
N THR A 288 -3.99 5.72 -20.85
CA THR A 288 -4.48 5.42 -22.20
C THR A 288 -3.56 5.96 -23.30
N ASN A 289 -2.40 6.52 -22.92
CA ASN A 289 -1.40 7.01 -23.89
C ASN A 289 -0.59 5.83 -24.46
N PRO A 290 -0.68 5.55 -25.80
CA PRO A 290 0.04 4.43 -26.41
C PRO A 290 1.57 4.54 -26.31
N ALA A 291 2.11 5.77 -26.31
CA ALA A 291 3.54 6.00 -26.20
C ALA A 291 4.09 5.55 -24.84
N LEU A 292 3.29 5.67 -23.76
CA LEU A 292 3.67 5.24 -22.42
C LEU A 292 3.66 3.71 -22.30
N ALA A 293 2.71 3.05 -22.96
CA ALA A 293 2.64 1.59 -23.01
C ALA A 293 3.87 0.97 -23.69
N ALA A 294 4.40 1.64 -24.72
CA ALA A 294 5.58 1.21 -25.45
C ALA A 294 6.90 1.42 -24.67
N CYS A 295 6.93 2.37 -23.72
CA CYS A 295 8.15 2.80 -23.02
C CYS A 295 8.25 2.29 -21.56
N GLY A 296 7.49 1.27 -21.17
CA GLY A 296 7.59 0.69 -19.82
C GLY A 296 7.11 1.57 -18.67
N GLY A 297 6.32 2.63 -18.93
CA GLY A 297 5.48 3.25 -17.89
C GLY A 297 6.11 4.32 -17.01
N GLY A 298 6.99 5.17 -17.47
CA GLY A 298 7.59 6.26 -16.68
C GLY A 298 6.72 7.52 -16.57
N SER A 299 6.70 8.20 -15.41
CA SER A 299 6.00 9.49 -15.22
C SER A 299 6.61 10.64 -16.02
N LEU A 300 7.82 10.50 -16.52
CA LEU A 300 8.57 11.51 -17.27
C LEU A 300 7.87 11.99 -18.55
N PHE A 301 7.04 11.13 -19.16
CA PHE A 301 6.26 11.49 -20.34
C PHE A 301 4.93 12.18 -20.03
N CYS A 302 4.66 12.47 -18.74
CA CYS A 302 3.46 13.21 -18.32
C CYS A 302 3.68 14.73 -18.44
N HIS A 303 3.87 15.20 -19.66
CA HIS A 303 4.00 16.63 -20.02
C HIS A 303 3.33 16.89 -21.37
N PRO A 304 2.99 18.16 -21.70
CA PRO A 304 2.14 18.48 -22.87
C PRO A 304 2.78 18.12 -24.23
N ASP A 305 4.12 18.02 -24.30
CA ASP A 305 4.80 17.71 -25.56
C ASP A 305 4.71 16.22 -25.91
N ALA A 306 4.64 15.34 -24.90
CA ALA A 306 4.61 13.88 -25.08
C ALA A 306 3.23 13.26 -24.82
N CYS A 307 2.34 13.93 -24.08
CA CYS A 307 1.06 13.36 -23.68
C CYS A 307 -0.11 14.28 -24.03
N PRO A 308 -0.99 13.88 -24.96
CA PRO A 308 -2.15 14.69 -25.34
C PRO A 308 -3.15 14.86 -24.17
N TYR A 309 -3.20 13.93 -23.24
CA TYR A 309 -4.06 13.99 -22.07
C TYR A 309 -3.54 14.91 -20.95
N ALA A 310 -2.27 15.36 -21.06
CA ALA A 310 -1.69 16.35 -20.17
C ALA A 310 -2.07 17.79 -20.58
N ARG A 311 -2.36 18.00 -21.89
CA ARG A 311 -2.68 19.33 -22.44
C ARG A 311 -4.01 19.87 -21.95
N GLY A 312 -4.00 21.06 -21.34
CA GLY A 312 -5.18 21.73 -20.82
C GLY A 312 -5.93 20.91 -19.77
N TYR A 313 -5.23 20.04 -19.04
CA TYR A 313 -5.85 19.19 -18.05
C TYR A 313 -6.60 19.98 -16.99
N TYR A 314 -5.94 20.97 -16.40
CA TYR A 314 -6.52 21.76 -15.31
C TYR A 314 -7.70 22.63 -15.78
N ASP A 315 -7.72 23.05 -17.04
CA ASP A 315 -8.80 23.86 -17.61
C ASP A 315 -10.08 23.04 -17.85
N LYS A 316 -9.93 21.72 -18.10
CA LYS A 316 -11.04 20.80 -18.39
C LYS A 316 -11.48 20.00 -17.16
N ARG A 317 -10.58 19.81 -16.20
CA ARG A 317 -10.71 18.89 -15.06
C ARG A 317 -12.03 19.05 -14.31
N ASP A 318 -12.35 20.26 -13.88
CA ASP A 318 -13.48 20.50 -12.99
C ASP A 318 -14.82 20.20 -13.68
N ALA A 319 -14.96 20.50 -14.97
CA ALA A 319 -16.15 20.14 -15.73
C ALA A 319 -16.37 18.62 -15.77
N VAL A 320 -15.29 17.84 -15.94
CA VAL A 320 -15.35 16.38 -15.96
C VAL A 320 -15.65 15.82 -14.56
N LEU A 321 -15.01 16.35 -13.52
CA LEU A 321 -15.25 15.95 -12.14
C LEU A 321 -16.70 16.13 -11.75
N PHE A 322 -17.26 17.31 -11.97
CA PHE A 322 -18.66 17.59 -11.60
C PHE A 322 -19.64 16.81 -12.45
N SER A 323 -19.38 16.58 -13.73
CA SER A 323 -20.21 15.68 -14.56
C SER A 323 -20.22 14.23 -14.02
N LEU A 324 -19.10 13.74 -13.51
CA LEU A 324 -19.06 12.44 -12.86
C LEU A 324 -19.85 12.43 -11.55
N LEU A 325 -19.70 13.45 -10.71
CA LEU A 325 -20.41 13.57 -9.42
C LEU A 325 -21.92 13.67 -9.56
N GLU A 326 -22.42 14.29 -10.63
CA GLU A 326 -23.85 14.36 -10.94
C GLU A 326 -24.42 12.99 -11.32
N LYS A 327 -23.64 12.18 -12.06
CA LYS A 327 -24.12 10.88 -12.60
C LYS A 327 -23.96 9.72 -11.65
N TYR A 328 -22.91 9.71 -10.81
CA TYR A 328 -22.49 8.54 -10.05
C TYR A 328 -22.19 8.87 -8.61
N ARG A 329 -22.25 7.84 -7.74
CA ARG A 329 -21.73 7.88 -6.37
C ARG A 329 -20.55 6.91 -6.17
N GLY A 330 -20.41 5.93 -7.06
CA GLY A 330 -19.27 4.99 -7.11
C GLY A 330 -18.50 5.14 -8.41
N PHE A 331 -17.20 5.32 -8.32
CA PHE A 331 -16.30 5.60 -9.44
C PHE A 331 -15.31 4.47 -9.62
N SER A 332 -15.65 3.55 -10.52
CA SER A 332 -14.76 2.45 -10.91
C SER A 332 -13.67 2.95 -11.87
N ARG A 333 -12.57 2.19 -11.98
CA ARG A 333 -11.52 2.49 -12.96
C ARG A 333 -12.05 2.67 -14.38
N SER A 334 -12.94 1.78 -14.83
CA SER A 334 -13.51 1.84 -16.18
C SER A 334 -14.35 3.09 -16.41
N ALA A 335 -15.14 3.52 -15.42
CA ALA A 335 -15.95 4.73 -15.51
C ALA A 335 -15.07 5.98 -15.60
N ILE A 336 -13.99 6.05 -14.80
CA ILE A 336 -13.03 7.15 -14.82
C ILE A 336 -12.30 7.20 -16.16
N ILE A 337 -11.80 6.08 -16.66
CA ILE A 337 -11.11 6.02 -17.97
C ILE A 337 -12.05 6.46 -19.09
N ALA A 338 -13.30 6.00 -19.10
CA ALA A 338 -14.27 6.39 -20.12
C ALA A 338 -14.55 7.90 -20.12
N ALA A 339 -14.78 8.50 -18.95
CA ALA A 339 -15.01 9.93 -18.82
C ALA A 339 -13.77 10.75 -19.20
N ALA A 340 -12.60 10.33 -18.75
CA ALA A 340 -11.32 10.98 -19.05
C ALA A 340 -10.99 10.95 -20.55
N SER A 341 -11.17 9.79 -21.19
CA SER A 341 -10.94 9.63 -22.63
C SER A 341 -11.90 10.49 -23.47
N ALA A 342 -13.18 10.56 -23.09
CA ALA A 342 -14.16 11.39 -23.78
C ALA A 342 -13.84 12.89 -23.70
N ALA A 343 -13.25 13.33 -22.60
CA ALA A 343 -12.87 14.73 -22.38
C ALA A 343 -11.42 15.06 -22.80
N GLY A 344 -10.62 14.07 -23.17
CA GLY A 344 -9.20 14.24 -23.52
C GLY A 344 -8.37 14.71 -22.32
N VAL A 345 -8.58 14.13 -21.12
CA VAL A 345 -7.83 14.42 -19.89
C VAL A 345 -7.17 13.15 -19.33
N CYS A 346 -6.13 13.32 -18.50
CA CYS A 346 -5.41 12.20 -17.89
C CYS A 346 -6.31 11.42 -16.91
N PRO A 347 -6.60 10.13 -17.14
CA PRO A 347 -7.46 9.34 -16.25
C PRO A 347 -6.85 9.07 -14.89
N TYR A 348 -5.52 8.97 -14.80
CA TYR A 348 -4.83 8.77 -13.53
C TYR A 348 -4.97 10.00 -12.62
N GLU A 349 -4.58 11.19 -13.12
CA GLU A 349 -4.71 12.44 -12.34
C GLU A 349 -6.18 12.75 -12.02
N LEU A 350 -7.10 12.48 -12.97
CA LEU A 350 -8.54 12.62 -12.73
C LEU A 350 -9.01 11.74 -11.57
N SER A 351 -8.48 10.49 -11.46
CA SER A 351 -8.82 9.60 -10.35
C SER A 351 -8.33 10.14 -9.00
N LEU A 352 -7.14 10.75 -9.00
CA LEU A 352 -6.57 11.37 -7.81
C LEU A 352 -7.34 12.62 -7.38
N ASP A 353 -7.70 13.49 -8.32
CA ASP A 353 -8.49 14.69 -8.02
C ASP A 353 -9.93 14.34 -7.58
N LEU A 354 -10.52 13.29 -8.18
CA LEU A 354 -11.82 12.77 -7.78
C LEU A 354 -11.80 12.20 -6.36
N SER A 355 -10.67 11.62 -5.94
CA SER A 355 -10.53 11.08 -4.59
C SER A 355 -10.67 12.14 -3.50
N GLU A 356 -10.32 13.40 -3.80
CA GLU A 356 -10.49 14.51 -2.87
C GLU A 356 -11.97 14.85 -2.59
N LEU A 357 -12.86 14.47 -3.51
CA LEU A 357 -14.30 14.68 -3.44
C LEU A 357 -15.07 13.42 -2.98
N CYS A 358 -14.35 12.38 -2.51
CA CYS A 358 -14.92 11.10 -2.08
C CYS A 358 -14.75 10.86 -0.58
N ASP A 359 -15.66 10.05 -0.02
CA ASP A 359 -15.66 9.62 1.39
C ASP A 359 -14.90 8.31 1.59
N ILE A 360 -14.95 7.42 0.60
CA ILE A 360 -14.31 6.09 0.62
C ILE A 360 -13.34 6.00 -0.55
N ILE A 361 -12.08 5.75 -0.26
CA ILE A 361 -11.00 5.59 -1.23
C ILE A 361 -10.49 4.15 -1.12
N ILE A 362 -10.70 3.37 -2.17
CA ILE A 362 -10.25 1.98 -2.26
C ILE A 362 -8.96 1.95 -3.07
N CYS A 363 -7.85 1.50 -2.46
CA CYS A 363 -6.54 1.52 -3.11
C CYS A 363 -5.61 0.40 -2.60
N ASP A 364 -4.41 0.30 -3.17
CA ASP A 364 -3.35 -0.60 -2.71
C ASP A 364 -2.68 -0.06 -1.43
N TYR A 365 -2.05 -0.94 -0.63
CA TYR A 365 -1.25 -0.58 0.56
C TYR A 365 -0.18 0.46 0.25
N ASN A 366 0.44 0.38 -0.93
CA ASN A 366 1.52 1.26 -1.35
C ASN A 366 1.12 2.73 -1.34
N TYR A 367 -0.15 3.05 -1.63
CA TYR A 367 -0.64 4.43 -1.62
C TYR A 367 -0.64 5.10 -0.24
N VAL A 368 -0.52 4.32 0.83
CA VAL A 368 -0.44 4.82 2.21
C VAL A 368 0.95 4.65 2.79
N PHE A 369 1.58 3.49 2.56
CA PHE A 369 2.78 3.09 3.30
C PHE A 369 4.08 3.22 2.53
N ASP A 370 4.10 3.04 1.19
CA ASP A 370 5.34 3.07 0.42
C ASP A 370 5.84 4.52 0.23
N PRO A 371 7.03 4.87 0.73
CA PRO A 371 7.58 6.21 0.62
C PRO A 371 7.66 6.75 -0.81
N ALA A 372 7.85 5.85 -1.80
CA ALA A 372 8.01 6.22 -3.21
C ALA A 372 6.69 6.58 -3.91
N VAL A 373 5.57 6.00 -3.47
CA VAL A 373 4.26 6.14 -4.17
C VAL A 373 3.12 6.60 -3.28
N LYS A 374 3.37 6.81 -1.98
CA LYS A 374 2.31 7.24 -1.06
C LYS A 374 1.64 8.53 -1.51
N LEU A 375 0.35 8.64 -1.31
CA LEU A 375 -0.44 9.82 -1.66
C LEU A 375 -0.08 10.99 -0.75
N ARG A 376 0.94 11.77 -1.14
CA ARG A 376 1.44 12.92 -0.36
C ARG A 376 0.35 13.95 -0.06
N ARG A 377 -0.65 14.10 -0.95
CA ARG A 377 -1.81 14.98 -0.73
C ARG A 377 -2.62 14.65 0.53
N TYR A 378 -2.50 13.41 1.06
CA TYR A 378 -3.16 12.94 2.27
C TYR A 378 -2.21 12.61 3.41
N PHE A 379 -1.00 12.14 3.10
CA PHE A 379 -0.08 11.52 4.08
C PHE A 379 1.27 12.23 4.18
N SER A 380 1.38 13.47 3.71
CA SER A 380 2.54 14.33 3.99
C SER A 380 2.41 14.99 5.36
N ASP A 381 3.53 15.54 5.86
CA ASP A 381 3.56 16.25 7.15
C ASP A 381 2.71 17.52 7.14
N GLU A 382 2.48 18.08 5.98
CA GLU A 382 1.67 19.29 5.77
C GLU A 382 0.19 18.98 5.48
N SER A 383 -0.19 17.70 5.35
CA SER A 383 -1.57 17.35 5.02
C SER A 383 -2.52 17.55 6.21
N THR A 384 -3.73 17.99 5.91
CA THR A 384 -4.82 18.18 6.87
C THR A 384 -5.58 16.89 7.18
N SER A 385 -5.11 15.74 6.73
CA SER A 385 -5.84 14.45 6.81
C SER A 385 -5.80 13.76 8.18
N ALA A 386 -5.59 14.52 9.25
CA ALA A 386 -5.48 14.01 10.63
C ALA A 386 -6.66 13.15 11.12
N ASP A 387 -7.81 13.20 10.44
CA ASP A 387 -9.03 12.46 10.82
C ASP A 387 -9.41 11.36 9.82
N SER A 388 -8.45 10.85 9.03
CA SER A 388 -8.70 9.72 8.14
C SER A 388 -8.71 8.39 8.91
N VAL A 389 -9.55 7.47 8.45
CA VAL A 389 -9.64 6.08 8.95
C VAL A 389 -9.03 5.14 7.91
N ILE A 390 -8.17 4.23 8.34
CA ILE A 390 -7.60 3.19 7.46
C ILE A 390 -8.22 1.84 7.81
N LEU A 391 -8.71 1.13 6.79
CA LEU A 391 -9.18 -0.24 6.85
C LEU A 391 -8.21 -1.11 6.03
N VAL A 392 -7.43 -1.96 6.67
CA VAL A 392 -6.42 -2.81 6.03
C VAL A 392 -6.96 -4.23 5.91
N ASP A 393 -7.39 -4.59 4.69
CA ASP A 393 -7.90 -5.92 4.38
C ASP A 393 -6.76 -6.90 4.11
N GLU A 394 -6.93 -8.17 4.50
CA GLU A 394 -5.91 -9.21 4.43
C GLU A 394 -4.56 -8.75 5.03
N ALA A 395 -4.64 -8.12 6.20
CA ALA A 395 -3.53 -7.46 6.88
C ALA A 395 -2.34 -8.38 7.17
N HIS A 396 -2.53 -9.71 7.14
CA HIS A 396 -1.46 -10.70 7.27
C HIS A 396 -0.38 -10.60 6.16
N ASN A 397 -0.71 -9.97 5.01
CA ASN A 397 0.24 -9.73 3.92
C ASN A 397 1.10 -8.49 4.13
N LEU A 398 0.68 -7.57 5.00
CA LEU A 398 1.35 -6.29 5.14
C LEU A 398 2.77 -6.38 5.71
N PRO A 399 3.12 -7.28 6.66
CA PRO A 399 4.49 -7.35 7.18
C PRO A 399 5.55 -7.60 6.10
N GLU A 400 5.35 -8.56 5.20
CA GLU A 400 6.28 -8.85 4.11
C GLU A 400 6.30 -7.71 3.09
N ARG A 401 5.13 -7.22 2.70
CA ARG A 401 5.02 -6.06 1.79
C ARG A 401 5.69 -4.81 2.35
N ALA A 402 5.58 -4.57 3.66
CA ALA A 402 6.21 -3.43 4.30
C ALA A 402 7.74 -3.55 4.32
N ARG A 403 8.28 -4.75 4.59
CA ARG A 403 9.73 -4.98 4.44
C ARG A 403 10.21 -4.61 3.04
N ASP A 404 9.51 -5.04 2.00
CA ASP A 404 9.85 -4.70 0.62
C ASP A 404 9.71 -3.20 0.34
N MET A 405 8.66 -2.54 0.88
CA MET A 405 8.44 -1.09 0.74
C MET A 405 9.55 -0.25 1.37
N PHE A 406 10.15 -0.71 2.47
CA PHE A 406 11.19 0.00 3.19
C PHE A 406 12.61 -0.49 2.90
N SER A 407 12.76 -1.49 2.04
CA SER A 407 14.07 -1.98 1.57
C SER A 407 14.46 -1.32 0.25
N ALA A 408 15.76 -1.30 -0.03
CA ALA A 408 16.30 -0.93 -1.34
C ALA A 408 17.23 -2.02 -1.85
N GLU A 409 17.23 -2.21 -3.16
CA GLU A 409 18.14 -3.15 -3.82
C GLU A 409 18.80 -2.52 -5.04
N PHE A 410 20.01 -2.97 -5.32
CA PHE A 410 20.75 -2.65 -6.53
C PHE A 410 21.40 -3.91 -7.08
N SER A 411 21.15 -4.23 -8.34
CA SER A 411 21.69 -5.41 -9.01
C SER A 411 22.55 -5.02 -10.20
N THR A 412 23.63 -5.75 -10.45
CA THR A 412 24.41 -5.59 -11.68
C THR A 412 23.59 -5.87 -12.93
N SER A 413 22.49 -6.63 -12.84
CA SER A 413 21.55 -6.83 -13.94
C SER A 413 20.95 -5.51 -14.45
N TYR A 414 20.71 -4.53 -13.56
CA TYR A 414 20.20 -3.23 -13.96
C TYR A 414 21.18 -2.45 -14.83
N LEU A 415 22.50 -2.61 -14.60
CA LEU A 415 23.54 -2.01 -15.43
C LEU A 415 23.65 -2.73 -16.79
N THR A 416 23.50 -4.05 -16.78
CA THR A 416 23.43 -4.86 -18.02
C THR A 416 22.22 -4.44 -18.87
N ASP A 417 21.05 -4.22 -18.27
CA ASP A 417 19.84 -3.77 -18.97
C ASP A 417 19.99 -2.33 -19.51
N LEU A 418 20.80 -1.48 -18.85
CA LEU A 418 21.09 -0.12 -19.28
C LEU A 418 22.16 -0.09 -20.40
N SER A 419 23.05 -1.07 -20.44
CA SER A 419 24.22 -1.12 -21.34
C SER A 419 23.90 -0.88 -22.82
N PRO A 420 22.85 -1.42 -23.45
CA PRO A 420 22.51 -1.17 -24.86
C PRO A 420 22.26 0.31 -25.17
N TYR A 421 21.90 1.10 -24.17
CA TYR A 421 21.51 2.51 -24.33
C TYR A 421 22.64 3.48 -24.00
N LEU A 422 23.77 3.03 -23.41
CA LEU A 422 24.88 3.89 -23.02
C LEU A 422 25.38 4.84 -24.13
N PRO A 423 25.50 4.40 -25.41
CA PRO A 423 25.94 5.30 -26.48
C PRO A 423 25.03 6.52 -26.68
N SER A 424 23.73 6.39 -26.37
CA SER A 424 22.75 7.47 -26.48
C SER A 424 22.58 8.29 -25.20
N LEU A 425 23.03 7.77 -24.05
CA LEU A 425 22.92 8.42 -22.75
C LEU A 425 24.06 9.40 -22.44
N GLY A 426 25.13 9.36 -23.22
CA GLY A 426 26.27 10.28 -23.14
C GLY A 426 27.38 9.82 -22.19
N GLU A 427 28.53 10.48 -22.31
CA GLU A 427 29.77 10.10 -21.62
C GLU A 427 29.65 10.09 -20.10
N LYS A 428 28.92 11.04 -19.52
CA LYS A 428 28.77 11.15 -18.06
C LYS A 428 28.07 9.92 -17.46
N VAL A 429 26.99 9.45 -18.08
CA VAL A 429 26.27 8.25 -17.61
C VAL A 429 27.14 7.01 -17.79
N SER A 430 27.80 6.89 -18.96
CA SER A 430 28.68 5.75 -19.26
C SER A 430 29.84 5.65 -18.27
N LYS A 431 30.44 6.78 -17.90
CA LYS A 431 31.50 6.83 -16.89
C LYS A 431 31.03 6.39 -15.52
N CYS A 432 29.86 6.91 -15.08
CA CYS A 432 29.29 6.52 -13.78
C CYS A 432 28.95 5.01 -13.74
N VAL A 433 28.42 4.44 -14.82
CA VAL A 433 28.16 3.00 -14.92
C VAL A 433 29.48 2.21 -14.75
N SER A 434 30.53 2.53 -15.52
CA SER A 434 31.81 1.82 -15.43
C SER A 434 32.46 1.92 -14.04
N GLU A 435 32.39 3.10 -13.41
CA GLU A 435 32.93 3.30 -12.04
C GLU A 435 32.12 2.50 -11.01
N LEU A 436 30.81 2.48 -11.13
CA LEU A 436 29.94 1.71 -10.23
C LEU A 436 30.15 0.20 -10.42
N GLU A 437 30.21 -0.31 -11.64
CA GLU A 437 30.53 -1.71 -11.93
C GLU A 437 31.85 -2.14 -11.30
N ALA A 438 32.91 -1.34 -11.47
CA ALA A 438 34.20 -1.61 -10.87
C ALA A 438 34.16 -1.60 -9.33
N THR A 439 33.34 -0.74 -8.74
CA THR A 439 33.16 -0.67 -7.27
C THR A 439 32.36 -1.85 -6.75
N ILE A 440 31.27 -2.24 -7.42
CA ILE A 440 30.47 -3.40 -7.04
C ILE A 440 31.28 -4.68 -7.19
N GLU A 441 32.09 -4.81 -8.24
CA GLU A 441 32.91 -6.00 -8.49
C GLU A 441 33.90 -6.26 -7.32
N LYS A 442 34.43 -5.20 -6.70
CA LYS A 442 35.31 -5.33 -5.52
C LYS A 442 34.58 -5.94 -4.32
N THR A 443 33.26 -5.76 -4.21
CA THR A 443 32.47 -6.30 -3.10
C THR A 443 32.36 -7.82 -3.12
N LYS A 444 32.67 -8.49 -4.24
CA LYS A 444 32.77 -9.96 -4.30
C LYS A 444 33.76 -10.52 -3.29
N SER A 445 34.83 -9.79 -3.00
CA SER A 445 35.83 -10.22 -2.03
C SER A 445 35.25 -10.37 -0.62
N TYR A 446 34.18 -9.64 -0.28
CA TYR A 446 33.50 -9.76 1.01
C TYR A 446 32.72 -11.09 1.13
N CYS A 447 32.36 -11.69 -0.01
CA CYS A 447 31.54 -12.91 -0.08
C CYS A 447 32.36 -14.20 -0.12
N SER A 448 33.70 -14.14 -0.22
CA SER A 448 34.56 -15.30 -0.45
C SER A 448 34.50 -16.35 0.65
N ASP A 449 34.22 -15.95 1.89
CA ASP A 449 34.30 -16.82 3.07
C ASP A 449 32.94 -17.37 3.50
N ASN A 450 31.83 -16.89 2.92
CA ASN A 450 30.48 -17.29 3.29
C ASN A 450 29.72 -17.81 2.08
N ILE A 451 29.34 -19.07 2.13
CA ILE A 451 28.52 -19.70 1.08
C ILE A 451 27.29 -20.31 1.72
N TYR A 452 26.11 -20.07 1.13
CA TYR A 452 24.90 -20.82 1.46
C TYR A 452 24.37 -21.57 0.23
N LYS A 453 23.58 -22.61 0.47
CA LYS A 453 22.92 -23.38 -0.59
C LYS A 453 21.47 -22.98 -0.68
N THR A 454 21.01 -22.65 -1.88
CA THR A 454 19.59 -22.41 -2.17
C THR A 454 18.79 -23.71 -2.04
N ASP A 455 17.46 -23.59 -2.02
CA ASP A 455 16.56 -24.77 -2.04
C ASP A 455 16.73 -25.62 -3.31
N ASP A 456 17.19 -25.01 -4.41
CA ASP A 456 17.50 -25.67 -5.68
C ASP A 456 18.90 -26.32 -5.70
N GLY A 457 19.73 -26.03 -4.70
CA GLY A 457 21.06 -26.62 -4.50
C GLY A 457 22.23 -25.77 -5.02
N ASP A 458 21.96 -24.56 -5.53
CA ASP A 458 23.00 -23.65 -6.02
C ASP A 458 23.78 -23.04 -4.85
N GLU A 459 25.08 -22.91 -5.02
CA GLU A 459 25.98 -22.29 -4.06
C GLU A 459 26.06 -20.79 -4.34
N VAL A 460 25.73 -19.98 -3.32
CA VAL A 460 25.70 -18.52 -3.39
C VAL A 460 26.65 -17.95 -2.33
N GLY A 461 27.61 -17.14 -2.80
CA GLY A 461 28.47 -16.38 -1.93
C GLY A 461 27.72 -15.18 -1.35
N TYR A 462 27.87 -14.92 -0.05
CA TYR A 462 27.17 -13.81 0.57
C TYR A 462 27.99 -13.05 1.61
N TYR A 463 27.61 -11.80 1.84
CA TYR A 463 28.10 -10.95 2.93
C TYR A 463 26.93 -10.29 3.65
N VAL A 464 27.05 -10.13 4.97
CA VAL A 464 26.11 -9.36 5.79
C VAL A 464 26.82 -8.40 6.70
N GLY A 465 26.40 -7.13 6.66
CA GLY A 465 26.88 -6.09 7.55
C GLY A 465 25.74 -5.36 8.24
N ARG A 466 26.05 -4.70 9.36
CA ARG A 466 25.14 -3.76 10.04
C ARG A 466 25.30 -2.34 9.55
N GLU A 467 26.30 -2.08 8.76
CA GLU A 467 26.65 -0.74 8.27
C GLU A 467 26.34 -0.62 6.78
N LEU A 468 26.18 0.59 6.35
CA LEU A 468 26.07 0.94 4.92
C LEU A 468 27.42 0.67 4.22
N LEU A 469 27.39 0.62 2.90
CA LEU A 469 28.56 0.57 2.04
C LEU A 469 28.75 1.95 1.38
N PRO A 470 29.46 2.90 2.02
CA PRO A 470 29.53 4.29 1.58
C PRO A 470 30.06 4.44 0.16
N GLU A 471 31.16 3.74 -0.17
CA GLU A 471 31.77 3.81 -1.53
C GLU A 471 30.77 3.40 -2.64
N VAL A 472 29.98 2.38 -2.39
CA VAL A 472 28.94 1.92 -3.32
C VAL A 472 27.80 2.93 -3.37
N GLY A 473 27.39 3.44 -2.20
CA GLY A 473 26.31 4.43 -2.07
C GLY A 473 26.62 5.71 -2.85
N ASP A 474 27.85 6.23 -2.74
CA ASP A 474 28.29 7.42 -3.45
C ASP A 474 28.26 7.21 -4.98
N LYS A 475 28.67 6.04 -5.47
CA LYS A 475 28.63 5.74 -6.91
C LYS A 475 27.19 5.53 -7.43
N ILE A 476 26.31 4.93 -6.63
CA ILE A 476 24.88 4.83 -6.95
C ILE A 476 24.25 6.23 -7.01
N ALA A 477 24.59 7.12 -6.06
CA ALA A 477 24.11 8.50 -6.06
C ALA A 477 24.60 9.25 -7.30
N ALA A 478 25.89 9.14 -7.64
CA ALA A 478 26.47 9.78 -8.82
C ALA A 478 25.81 9.30 -10.14
N LEU A 479 25.50 8.00 -10.26
CA LEU A 479 24.75 7.46 -11.40
C LEU A 479 23.33 8.04 -11.43
N GLY A 480 22.64 8.12 -10.29
CA GLY A 480 21.31 8.72 -10.20
C GLY A 480 21.29 10.17 -10.65
N GLU A 481 22.26 10.99 -10.20
CA GLU A 481 22.42 12.39 -10.61
C GLU A 481 22.72 12.51 -12.13
N ALA A 482 23.58 11.66 -12.67
CA ALA A 482 23.89 11.64 -14.09
C ALA A 482 22.65 11.29 -14.94
N CYS A 483 21.88 10.29 -14.50
CA CYS A 483 20.61 9.94 -15.12
C CYS A 483 19.59 11.09 -15.03
N ASP A 484 19.44 11.71 -13.88
CA ASP A 484 18.53 12.85 -13.71
C ASP A 484 18.92 14.04 -14.58
N ALA A 485 20.22 14.32 -14.73
CA ALA A 485 20.71 15.35 -15.62
C ALA A 485 20.39 15.04 -17.09
N TYR A 486 20.60 13.81 -17.55
CA TYR A 486 20.19 13.36 -18.87
C TYR A 486 18.69 13.52 -19.11
N LEU A 487 17.88 13.09 -18.14
CA LEU A 487 16.43 13.16 -18.24
C LEU A 487 15.92 14.60 -18.34
N LYS A 488 16.52 15.54 -17.62
CA LYS A 488 16.17 16.97 -17.69
C LYS A 488 16.40 17.58 -19.07
N THR A 489 17.40 17.10 -19.82
CA THR A 489 17.74 17.65 -21.14
C THR A 489 17.02 16.95 -22.29
N ASN A 490 16.57 15.70 -22.12
CA ASN A 490 16.11 14.84 -23.22
C ASN A 490 14.62 14.45 -23.15
N THR A 491 13.82 15.07 -22.29
CA THR A 491 12.37 14.77 -22.15
C THR A 491 11.50 15.15 -23.35
N GLY A 492 12.05 15.80 -24.37
CA GLY A 492 11.29 16.26 -25.56
C GLY A 492 11.45 15.41 -26.83
N THR A 493 12.31 14.39 -26.83
CA THR A 493 12.60 13.59 -28.06
C THR A 493 11.70 12.38 -28.17
N VAL A 494 10.97 12.28 -29.29
CA VAL A 494 9.89 11.29 -29.52
C VAL A 494 10.30 10.18 -30.52
N SER A 495 11.59 9.84 -30.64
CA SER A 495 11.95 8.63 -31.38
C SER A 495 11.76 7.38 -30.48
N PRO A 496 11.36 6.21 -31.04
CA PRO A 496 11.22 4.98 -30.24
C PRO A 496 12.50 4.59 -29.48
N GLU A 497 13.66 4.80 -30.09
CA GLU A 497 14.97 4.50 -29.48
C GLU A 497 15.30 5.47 -28.34
N ALA A 498 15.12 6.77 -28.54
CA ALA A 498 15.30 7.77 -27.50
C ALA A 498 14.30 7.57 -26.34
N SER A 499 13.09 7.12 -26.63
CA SER A 499 12.08 6.78 -25.64
C SER A 499 12.50 5.59 -24.78
N SER A 500 13.08 4.56 -25.37
CA SER A 500 13.58 3.37 -24.65
C SER A 500 14.79 3.71 -23.77
N ALA A 501 15.74 4.48 -24.26
CA ALA A 501 16.89 4.98 -23.50
C ALA A 501 16.44 5.85 -22.31
N THR A 502 15.48 6.75 -22.54
CA THR A 502 14.89 7.60 -21.51
C THR A 502 14.15 6.78 -20.44
N ALA A 503 13.40 5.75 -20.84
CA ALA A 503 12.71 4.84 -19.93
C ALA A 503 13.70 4.03 -19.07
N ALA A 504 14.75 3.47 -19.68
CA ALA A 504 15.80 2.75 -18.96
C ALA A 504 16.51 3.66 -17.95
N CYS A 505 16.91 4.85 -18.37
CA CYS A 505 17.55 5.86 -17.53
C CYS A 505 16.64 6.30 -16.34
N SER A 506 15.34 6.47 -16.61
CA SER A 506 14.34 6.77 -15.58
C SER A 506 14.20 5.64 -14.55
N SER A 507 14.22 4.39 -15.00
CA SER A 507 14.16 3.25 -14.10
C SER A 507 15.37 3.21 -13.17
N ILE A 508 16.57 3.41 -13.70
CA ILE A 508 17.81 3.48 -12.91
C ILE A 508 17.78 4.65 -11.92
N SER A 509 17.41 5.86 -12.37
CA SER A 509 17.29 7.02 -11.47
C SER A 509 16.35 6.74 -10.30
N ARG A 510 15.22 6.05 -10.53
CA ARG A 510 14.29 5.66 -9.47
C ARG A 510 14.91 4.67 -8.49
N ILE A 511 15.68 3.69 -8.98
CA ILE A 511 16.38 2.72 -8.13
C ILE A 511 17.44 3.43 -7.29
N CYS A 512 18.22 4.33 -7.88
CA CYS A 512 19.25 5.11 -7.17
C CYS A 512 18.61 5.99 -6.08
N ARG A 513 17.51 6.67 -6.37
CA ARG A 513 16.78 7.48 -5.38
C ARG A 513 16.23 6.61 -4.25
N ARG A 514 15.72 5.41 -4.56
CA ARG A 514 15.26 4.46 -3.53
C ARG A 514 16.39 4.05 -2.61
N TRP A 515 17.55 3.72 -3.18
CA TRP A 515 18.75 3.37 -2.42
C TRP A 515 19.17 4.49 -1.46
N HIS A 516 19.21 5.71 -1.95
CA HIS A 516 19.56 6.88 -1.15
C HIS A 516 18.55 7.15 -0.04
N SER A 517 17.25 7.18 -0.34
CA SER A 517 16.21 7.41 0.67
C SER A 517 16.15 6.33 1.75
N THR A 518 16.48 5.08 1.42
CA THR A 518 16.57 4.01 2.40
C THR A 518 17.82 4.16 3.27
N ALA A 519 18.93 4.64 2.69
CA ALA A 519 20.15 4.92 3.44
C ALA A 519 19.98 6.04 4.48
N GLU A 520 19.13 7.03 4.21
CA GLU A 520 18.79 8.09 5.18
C GLU A 520 18.00 7.58 6.39
N GLU A 521 17.21 6.53 6.22
CA GLU A 521 16.42 5.89 7.29
C GLU A 521 17.12 4.69 7.95
N TYR A 522 18.37 4.40 7.53
CA TYR A 522 19.08 3.20 7.93
C TYR A 522 19.50 3.25 9.40
N ASP A 523 19.10 2.23 10.16
CA ASP A 523 19.44 2.04 11.58
C ASP A 523 19.54 0.54 11.91
N ASP A 524 19.51 0.17 13.19
CA ASP A 524 19.61 -1.20 13.67
C ASP A 524 18.52 -2.15 13.12
N ARG A 525 17.44 -1.61 12.57
CA ARG A 525 16.36 -2.36 11.92
C ARG A 525 16.72 -2.86 10.52
N TYR A 526 17.87 -2.45 9.99
CA TYR A 526 18.32 -2.81 8.65
C TYR A 526 19.57 -3.68 8.68
N ARG A 527 19.78 -4.39 7.58
CA ARG A 527 21.05 -5.05 7.26
C ARG A 527 21.41 -4.77 5.81
N THR A 528 22.68 -4.50 5.59
CA THR A 528 23.23 -4.48 4.24
C THR A 528 23.72 -5.89 3.93
N TYR A 529 23.25 -6.46 2.84
CA TYR A 529 23.79 -7.72 2.37
C TYR A 529 24.11 -7.70 0.88
N ILE A 530 25.06 -8.56 0.54
CA ILE A 530 25.54 -8.81 -0.81
C ILE A 530 25.32 -10.28 -1.10
N ASP A 531 24.78 -10.56 -2.27
CA ASP A 531 24.52 -11.90 -2.77
C ASP A 531 25.18 -12.02 -4.16
N VAL A 532 25.95 -13.07 -4.34
CA VAL A 532 26.66 -13.35 -5.60
C VAL A 532 26.20 -14.70 -6.15
N SER A 533 25.33 -14.63 -7.15
CA SER A 533 24.69 -15.79 -7.77
C SER A 533 24.77 -15.69 -9.29
N GLU A 534 25.17 -16.78 -9.95
CA GLU A 534 25.27 -16.85 -11.44
C GLU A 534 26.07 -15.70 -12.09
N GLY A 535 27.09 -15.19 -11.38
CA GLY A 535 27.90 -14.06 -11.84
C GLY A 535 27.23 -12.69 -11.69
N LYS A 536 26.00 -12.62 -11.16
CA LYS A 536 25.31 -11.38 -10.81
C LYS A 536 25.56 -11.05 -9.35
N ILE A 537 25.67 -9.76 -9.05
CA ILE A 537 25.80 -9.25 -7.70
C ILE A 537 24.52 -8.49 -7.37
N LEU A 538 23.89 -8.89 -6.27
CA LEU A 538 22.76 -8.19 -5.68
C LEU A 538 23.21 -7.55 -4.36
N LEU A 539 23.02 -6.26 -4.26
CA LEU A 539 23.23 -5.46 -3.05
C LEU A 539 21.88 -5.09 -2.48
N ARG A 540 21.68 -5.20 -1.17
CA ARG A 540 20.40 -4.87 -0.55
C ARG A 540 20.57 -4.17 0.79
N GLN A 541 19.82 -3.10 0.98
CA GLN A 541 19.54 -2.49 2.27
C GLN A 541 18.20 -3.06 2.73
N TYR A 542 18.24 -4.10 3.53
CA TYR A 542 17.07 -4.90 3.86
C TYR A 542 16.46 -4.52 5.20
N CYS A 543 15.21 -4.10 5.20
CA CYS A 543 14.43 -3.78 6.38
C CYS A 543 13.97 -5.07 7.07
N LEU A 544 14.46 -5.36 8.26
CA LEU A 544 14.07 -6.50 9.08
C LEU A 544 12.78 -6.23 9.86
N ASP A 545 12.61 -4.99 10.33
CA ASP A 545 11.49 -4.56 11.15
C ASP A 545 10.83 -3.30 10.60
N PRO A 546 9.68 -3.40 9.95
CA PRO A 546 8.98 -2.27 9.35
C PRO A 546 8.10 -1.50 10.33
N ALA A 547 7.99 -1.92 11.60
CA ALA A 547 7.00 -1.43 12.54
C ALA A 547 7.07 0.09 12.77
N ALA A 548 8.28 0.63 12.95
CA ALA A 548 8.45 2.06 13.20
C ALA A 548 8.10 2.92 11.98
N SER A 549 8.43 2.47 10.78
CA SER A 549 8.12 3.17 9.53
C SER A 549 6.61 3.13 9.23
N LEU A 550 5.94 1.99 9.50
CA LEU A 550 4.49 1.89 9.45
C LEU A 550 3.82 2.78 10.50
N ASP A 551 4.35 2.79 11.74
CA ASP A 551 3.85 3.67 12.81
C ASP A 551 3.93 5.15 12.42
N SER A 552 5.09 5.57 11.89
CA SER A 552 5.30 6.92 11.37
C SER A 552 4.27 7.29 10.31
N SER A 553 4.02 6.39 9.34
CA SER A 553 3.03 6.61 8.27
C SER A 553 1.60 6.77 8.81
N MET A 554 1.31 6.21 9.98
CA MET A 554 -0.01 6.26 10.61
C MET A 554 -0.14 7.30 11.74
N ARG A 555 0.90 8.08 12.02
CA ARG A 555 0.92 8.98 13.19
C ARG A 555 -0.20 10.02 13.19
N LYS A 556 -0.60 10.50 12.02
CA LYS A 556 -1.67 11.50 11.84
C LYS A 556 -3.04 10.92 11.54
N ILE A 557 -3.16 9.60 11.49
CA ILE A 557 -4.40 8.92 11.15
C ILE A 557 -5.23 8.74 12.42
N ARG A 558 -6.53 8.96 12.33
CA ARG A 558 -7.46 8.81 13.45
C ARG A 558 -7.48 7.40 14.01
N ALA A 559 -7.62 6.40 13.15
CA ALA A 559 -7.64 4.99 13.52
C ALA A 559 -7.24 4.10 12.36
N ALA A 560 -6.59 2.98 12.66
CA ALA A 560 -6.27 1.93 11.71
C ALA A 560 -6.89 0.61 12.16
N VAL A 561 -7.62 -0.04 11.28
CA VAL A 561 -8.25 -1.35 11.51
C VAL A 561 -7.59 -2.38 10.61
N PHE A 562 -6.81 -3.26 11.20
CA PHE A 562 -6.17 -4.39 10.54
C PHE A 562 -7.05 -5.61 10.69
N PHE A 563 -7.48 -6.20 9.60
CA PHE A 563 -8.34 -7.38 9.67
C PHE A 563 -7.97 -8.43 8.64
N SER A 564 -8.10 -9.70 9.06
CA SER A 564 -7.86 -10.87 8.22
C SER A 564 -8.54 -12.10 8.82
N ALA A 565 -8.59 -13.19 8.06
CA ALA A 565 -8.97 -14.49 8.58
C ALA A 565 -7.91 -15.08 9.52
N THR A 566 -6.67 -14.65 9.35
CA THR A 566 -5.49 -15.22 10.03
C THR A 566 -4.61 -14.10 10.58
N LEU A 567 -4.89 -13.64 11.79
CA LEU A 567 -4.05 -12.70 12.55
C LEU A 567 -3.68 -13.31 13.90
N THR A 568 -3.06 -14.48 13.87
CA THR A 568 -2.64 -15.23 15.06
C THR A 568 -1.12 -15.44 15.05
N PRO A 569 -0.45 -15.14 16.17
CA PRO A 569 -0.92 -14.45 17.35
C PRO A 569 -1.09 -12.93 17.13
N ALA A 570 -1.96 -12.29 17.88
CA ALA A 570 -2.24 -10.86 17.73
C ALA A 570 -1.01 -9.99 18.05
N ASP A 571 -0.22 -10.38 19.05
CA ASP A 571 0.98 -9.66 19.48
C ASP A 571 2.02 -9.62 18.35
N TYR A 572 2.24 -10.73 17.64
CA TYR A 572 3.14 -10.78 16.48
C TYR A 572 2.76 -9.73 15.41
N PHE A 573 1.46 -9.64 15.08
CA PHE A 573 1.01 -8.66 14.11
C PHE A 573 1.05 -7.24 14.66
N SER A 574 0.74 -7.04 15.94
CA SER A 574 0.88 -5.74 16.60
C SER A 574 2.32 -5.25 16.56
N ASP A 575 3.26 -6.10 16.87
CA ASP A 575 4.69 -5.78 16.85
C ASP A 575 5.19 -5.38 15.45
N LEU A 576 4.78 -6.12 14.43
CA LEU A 576 5.22 -5.87 13.05
C LEU A 576 4.49 -4.71 12.36
N LEU A 577 3.25 -4.44 12.74
CA LEU A 577 2.40 -3.44 12.08
C LEU A 577 2.31 -2.14 12.86
N GLY A 578 3.24 -1.92 13.79
CA GLY A 578 3.32 -0.68 14.54
C GLY A 578 2.12 -0.46 15.48
N GLY A 579 1.53 -1.52 16.03
CA GLY A 579 0.40 -1.42 16.98
C GLY A 579 0.74 -0.66 18.25
N GLY A 580 2.01 -0.67 18.63
CA GLY A 580 2.49 -0.03 19.85
C GLY A 580 1.82 -0.62 21.10
N ARG A 581 1.73 0.19 22.17
CA ARG A 581 1.06 -0.20 23.42
C ARG A 581 -0.43 0.13 23.46
N ASN A 582 -0.97 0.85 22.48
CA ASN A 582 -2.36 1.35 22.45
C ASN A 582 -3.17 0.72 21.30
N TYR A 583 -3.27 -0.59 21.31
CA TYR A 583 -4.11 -1.32 20.38
C TYR A 583 -5.22 -2.13 21.07
N SER A 584 -6.20 -2.56 20.30
CA SER A 584 -7.23 -3.52 20.68
C SER A 584 -7.14 -4.73 19.76
N ALA A 585 -7.30 -5.91 20.30
CA ALA A 585 -7.36 -7.15 19.52
C ALA A 585 -8.68 -7.87 19.77
N ILE A 586 -9.28 -8.42 18.70
CA ILE A 586 -10.45 -9.28 18.78
C ILE A 586 -10.25 -10.52 17.92
N SER A 587 -10.72 -11.66 18.42
CA SER A 587 -10.78 -12.89 17.65
C SER A 587 -12.23 -13.38 17.63
N LEU A 588 -12.82 -13.37 16.43
CA LEU A 588 -14.23 -13.67 16.26
C LEU A 588 -14.47 -15.16 16.02
N PRO A 589 -15.60 -15.73 16.50
CA PRO A 589 -15.98 -17.10 16.22
C PRO A 589 -16.26 -17.31 14.73
N SER A 590 -16.15 -18.56 14.27
CA SER A 590 -16.62 -18.94 12.93
C SER A 590 -18.13 -18.74 12.83
N PRO A 591 -18.65 -18.17 11.73
CA PRO A 591 -20.07 -18.04 11.50
C PRO A 591 -20.76 -19.37 11.13
N PHE A 592 -19.98 -20.41 10.97
CA PHE A 592 -20.43 -21.73 10.52
C PHE A 592 -20.53 -22.72 11.67
N PRO A 593 -21.46 -23.70 11.60
CA PRO A 593 -21.60 -24.73 12.61
C PRO A 593 -20.31 -25.54 12.78
N GLU A 594 -19.84 -25.71 14.02
CA GLU A 594 -18.61 -26.46 14.33
C GLU A 594 -18.65 -27.91 13.82
N ASN A 595 -19.83 -28.52 13.81
CA ASN A 595 -20.03 -29.89 13.34
C ASN A 595 -19.88 -30.07 11.83
N ASN A 596 -19.84 -28.99 11.07
CA ASN A 596 -19.65 -29.03 9.61
C ASN A 596 -18.16 -29.19 9.21
N LEU A 597 -17.21 -28.98 10.14
CA LEU A 597 -15.80 -29.11 9.90
C LEU A 597 -15.17 -30.22 10.77
N PHE A 598 -14.60 -31.21 10.10
CA PHE A 598 -13.79 -32.23 10.77
C PHE A 598 -12.30 -31.88 10.63
N ILE A 599 -11.56 -31.87 11.74
CA ILE A 599 -10.12 -31.60 11.74
C ILE A 599 -9.39 -32.76 12.39
N ALA A 600 -8.38 -33.29 11.70
CA ALA A 600 -7.49 -34.32 12.25
C ALA A 600 -6.03 -33.92 12.10
N ALA A 601 -5.25 -34.16 13.16
CA ALA A 601 -3.79 -34.03 13.18
C ALA A 601 -3.15 -35.42 13.19
N ILE A 602 -2.36 -35.72 12.16
CA ILE A 602 -1.71 -37.01 11.97
C ILE A 602 -0.34 -36.96 12.66
N SER A 603 -0.22 -37.66 13.78
CA SER A 603 1.03 -37.67 14.62
C SER A 603 2.09 -38.64 14.13
N CYS A 604 1.74 -39.60 13.29
CA CYS A 604 2.67 -40.64 12.82
C CYS A 604 3.42 -40.27 11.53
N VAL A 605 3.31 -39.01 11.06
CA VAL A 605 3.98 -38.51 9.88
C VAL A 605 4.86 -37.32 10.27
N SER A 606 6.12 -37.34 9.85
CA SER A 606 7.04 -36.21 9.96
C SER A 606 7.39 -35.70 8.58
N THR A 607 7.32 -34.38 8.39
CA THR A 607 7.72 -33.72 7.13
C THR A 607 8.99 -32.88 7.28
N ARG A 608 9.79 -33.17 8.34
CA ARG A 608 11.11 -32.58 8.48
C ARG A 608 11.97 -32.95 7.27
N TYR A 609 12.91 -32.09 6.93
CA TYR A 609 13.70 -32.23 5.69
C TYR A 609 14.31 -33.64 5.54
N GLU A 610 14.87 -34.16 6.62
CA GLU A 610 15.51 -35.48 6.67
C GLU A 610 14.53 -36.66 6.48
N ASP A 611 13.26 -36.45 6.84
CA ASP A 611 12.22 -37.49 6.77
C ASP A 611 11.39 -37.45 5.49
N ARG A 612 11.50 -36.41 4.65
CA ARG A 612 10.60 -36.15 3.50
C ARG A 612 10.53 -37.33 2.53
N GLU A 613 11.65 -37.94 2.23
CA GLU A 613 11.70 -39.06 1.29
C GLU A 613 10.94 -40.30 1.79
N LYS A 614 11.09 -40.60 3.08
CA LYS A 614 10.38 -41.72 3.76
C LYS A 614 8.91 -41.39 3.94
N SER A 615 8.58 -40.12 4.19
CA SER A 615 7.22 -39.64 4.46
C SER A 615 6.39 -39.50 3.21
N ALA A 616 6.97 -39.36 2.00
CA ALA A 616 6.23 -39.27 0.76
C ALA A 616 5.22 -40.42 0.59
N LYS A 617 5.62 -41.66 0.88
CA LYS A 617 4.74 -42.85 0.82
C LYS A 617 3.64 -42.81 1.88
N ARG A 618 3.94 -42.32 3.09
CA ARG A 618 2.98 -42.21 4.19
C ARG A 618 1.95 -41.14 3.88
N ILE A 619 2.37 -39.98 3.35
CA ILE A 619 1.46 -38.89 2.94
C ILE A 619 0.57 -39.37 1.79
N ALA A 620 1.09 -40.07 0.79
CA ALA A 620 0.28 -40.69 -0.25
C ALA A 620 -0.80 -41.62 0.34
N SER A 621 -0.48 -42.35 1.42
CA SER A 621 -1.44 -43.18 2.14
C SER A 621 -2.46 -42.36 2.94
N VAL A 622 -2.08 -41.24 3.55
CA VAL A 622 -3.01 -40.29 4.20
C VAL A 622 -4.00 -39.72 3.18
N ILE A 623 -3.50 -39.30 2.01
CA ILE A 623 -4.36 -38.80 0.90
C ILE A 623 -5.38 -39.87 0.48
N ALA A 624 -4.92 -41.09 0.25
CA ALA A 624 -5.81 -42.18 -0.14
C ALA A 624 -6.81 -42.54 0.97
N ALA A 625 -6.36 -42.61 2.22
CA ALA A 625 -7.24 -42.88 3.37
C ALA A 625 -8.33 -41.81 3.52
N THR A 626 -7.95 -40.52 3.33
CA THR A 626 -8.92 -39.41 3.35
C THR A 626 -9.93 -39.51 2.22
N ALA A 627 -9.45 -39.72 1.00
CA ALA A 627 -10.30 -39.81 -0.19
C ALA A 627 -11.21 -41.04 -0.24
N SER A 628 -10.80 -42.14 0.43
CA SER A 628 -11.61 -43.37 0.47
C SER A 628 -12.90 -43.25 1.32
N ALA A 629 -12.99 -42.28 2.19
CA ALA A 629 -14.16 -42.04 3.02
C ALA A 629 -15.32 -41.41 2.27
N ARG A 630 -15.03 -40.53 1.30
CA ARG A 630 -16.02 -39.88 0.43
C ARG A 630 -15.37 -39.47 -0.88
N ALA A 631 -15.96 -39.83 -2.01
CA ALA A 631 -15.54 -39.28 -3.30
C ALA A 631 -15.93 -37.81 -3.42
N GLY A 632 -15.07 -37.01 -4.05
CA GLY A 632 -15.26 -35.57 -4.22
C GLY A 632 -13.95 -34.85 -4.52
N ASN A 633 -13.92 -33.56 -4.30
CA ASN A 633 -12.80 -32.70 -4.63
C ASN A 633 -11.94 -32.41 -3.40
N TYR A 634 -10.65 -32.68 -3.51
CA TYR A 634 -9.66 -32.46 -2.46
C TYR A 634 -8.48 -31.65 -2.99
N ILE A 635 -7.90 -30.82 -2.14
CA ILE A 635 -6.61 -30.17 -2.42
C ILE A 635 -5.60 -30.61 -1.36
N VAL A 636 -4.40 -30.96 -1.81
CA VAL A 636 -3.26 -31.28 -0.96
C VAL A 636 -2.23 -30.20 -1.08
N TYR A 637 -1.84 -29.60 0.04
CA TYR A 637 -0.85 -28.52 0.10
C TYR A 637 0.49 -29.01 0.62
N PHE A 638 1.57 -28.57 -0.01
CA PHE A 638 2.95 -28.94 0.30
C PHE A 638 3.81 -27.70 0.58
N PRO A 639 4.91 -27.84 1.36
CA PRO A 639 5.80 -26.72 1.64
C PRO A 639 6.72 -26.34 0.46
N SER A 640 6.90 -27.23 -0.53
CA SER A 640 7.75 -26.95 -1.70
C SER A 640 7.34 -27.79 -2.92
N TYR A 641 7.70 -27.32 -4.11
CA TYR A 641 7.47 -28.07 -5.37
C TYR A 641 8.19 -29.42 -5.41
N LYS A 642 9.41 -29.48 -4.87
CA LYS A 642 10.19 -30.72 -4.81
C LYS A 642 9.48 -31.81 -4.00
N PHE A 643 8.92 -31.43 -2.86
CA PHE A 643 8.17 -32.39 -2.00
C PHE A 643 6.80 -32.74 -2.62
N LEU A 644 6.11 -31.78 -3.25
CA LEU A 644 4.91 -32.03 -4.02
C LEU A 644 5.17 -33.08 -5.10
N GLU A 645 6.21 -32.95 -5.89
CA GLU A 645 6.56 -33.86 -6.99
C GLU A 645 6.86 -35.28 -6.49
N SER A 646 7.59 -35.39 -5.37
CA SER A 646 7.89 -36.69 -4.73
C SER A 646 6.61 -37.42 -4.31
N VAL A 647 5.68 -36.71 -3.65
CA VAL A 647 4.42 -37.32 -3.20
C VAL A 647 3.48 -37.58 -4.37
N PHE A 648 3.40 -36.65 -5.34
CA PHE A 648 2.60 -36.80 -6.56
C PHE A 648 2.99 -38.05 -7.35
N SER A 649 4.28 -38.27 -7.56
CA SER A 649 4.83 -39.44 -8.25
C SER A 649 4.52 -40.74 -7.50
N CYS A 650 4.66 -40.74 -6.17
CA CYS A 650 4.29 -41.88 -5.34
C CYS A 650 2.79 -42.19 -5.41
N PHE A 651 1.95 -41.16 -5.32
CA PHE A 651 0.50 -41.28 -5.32
C PHE A 651 -0.02 -41.77 -6.69
N SER A 652 0.37 -41.11 -7.78
CA SER A 652 -0.09 -41.42 -9.14
C SER A 652 0.31 -42.83 -9.58
N ARG A 653 1.50 -43.30 -9.18
CA ARG A 653 1.94 -44.68 -9.45
C ARG A 653 1.08 -45.70 -8.69
N LYS A 654 0.72 -45.43 -7.44
CA LYS A 654 -0.03 -46.35 -6.58
C LYS A 654 -1.54 -46.34 -6.88
N TYR A 655 -2.06 -45.19 -7.35
CA TYR A 655 -3.50 -44.99 -7.59
C TYR A 655 -3.77 -44.40 -8.99
N PRO A 656 -3.44 -45.12 -10.08
CA PRO A 656 -3.50 -44.60 -11.46
C PRO A 656 -4.90 -44.23 -11.96
N GLY A 657 -5.96 -44.75 -11.30
CA GLY A 657 -7.35 -44.44 -11.66
C GLY A 657 -7.93 -43.16 -11.07
N VAL A 658 -7.18 -42.46 -10.20
CA VAL A 658 -7.61 -41.21 -9.58
C VAL A 658 -7.33 -40.03 -10.50
N ARG A 659 -8.29 -39.14 -10.69
CA ARG A 659 -8.10 -37.91 -11.44
C ARG A 659 -7.28 -36.94 -10.60
N VAL A 660 -6.09 -36.56 -11.08
CA VAL A 660 -5.18 -35.65 -10.38
C VAL A 660 -4.75 -34.51 -11.26
N ILE A 661 -4.48 -33.36 -10.65
CA ILE A 661 -3.88 -32.18 -11.27
C ILE A 661 -2.84 -31.62 -10.31
N LYS A 662 -1.73 -31.09 -10.83
CA LYS A 662 -0.69 -30.46 -10.00
C LYS A 662 -0.39 -29.05 -10.41
N GLN A 663 -0.05 -28.22 -9.45
CA GLN A 663 0.50 -26.90 -9.65
C GLN A 663 1.94 -27.00 -10.12
N THR A 664 2.31 -26.24 -11.14
CA THR A 664 3.69 -26.07 -11.62
C THR A 664 4.20 -24.65 -11.32
N PRO A 665 5.53 -24.43 -11.22
CA PRO A 665 6.08 -23.08 -11.19
C PRO A 665 5.65 -22.27 -12.43
N HIS A 666 5.47 -20.95 -12.24
CA HIS A 666 5.23 -19.99 -13.33
C HIS A 666 4.01 -20.28 -14.25
N MET A 667 2.94 -20.86 -13.70
CA MET A 667 1.71 -21.10 -14.47
C MET A 667 1.15 -19.81 -15.08
N SER A 668 0.82 -19.86 -16.36
CA SER A 668 0.09 -18.81 -17.07
C SER A 668 -1.33 -18.61 -16.53
N PRO A 669 -1.99 -17.50 -16.84
CA PRO A 669 -3.40 -17.28 -16.47
C PRO A 669 -4.33 -18.38 -16.97
N ALA A 670 -4.10 -18.90 -18.18
CA ALA A 670 -4.89 -19.97 -18.77
C ALA A 670 -4.73 -21.30 -18.01
N GLU A 671 -3.51 -21.69 -17.67
CA GLU A 671 -3.24 -22.90 -16.86
C GLU A 671 -3.83 -22.78 -15.45
N LYS A 672 -3.83 -21.58 -14.86
CA LYS A 672 -4.51 -21.35 -13.57
C LYS A 672 -6.00 -21.52 -13.68
N GLU A 673 -6.62 -21.07 -14.76
CA GLU A 673 -8.04 -21.24 -15.00
C GLU A 673 -8.41 -22.70 -15.27
N GLU A 674 -7.59 -23.43 -16.01
CA GLU A 674 -7.71 -24.87 -16.20
C GLU A 674 -7.66 -25.61 -14.86
N PHE A 675 -6.69 -25.29 -14.01
CA PHE A 675 -6.57 -25.87 -12.67
C PHE A 675 -7.84 -25.64 -11.84
N ILE A 676 -8.40 -24.44 -11.85
CA ILE A 676 -9.64 -24.12 -11.11
C ILE A 676 -10.86 -24.83 -11.71
N SER A 677 -10.94 -24.95 -13.05
CA SER A 677 -12.03 -25.59 -13.76
C SER A 677 -12.06 -27.11 -13.58
N PHE A 678 -10.94 -27.69 -13.18
CA PHE A 678 -10.84 -29.11 -12.85
C PHE A 678 -11.77 -29.52 -11.68
N PHE A 679 -11.98 -28.61 -10.72
CA PHE A 679 -12.85 -28.83 -9.55
C PHE A 679 -14.30 -28.49 -9.90
N ARG A 680 -15.14 -29.52 -10.08
CA ARG A 680 -16.55 -29.40 -10.46
C ARG A 680 -17.46 -29.70 -9.28
N GLU A 681 -18.71 -29.26 -9.36
CA GLU A 681 -19.74 -29.53 -8.32
C GLU A 681 -20.28 -30.96 -8.36
N ASP A 682 -20.01 -31.72 -9.43
CA ASP A 682 -20.47 -33.11 -9.57
C ASP A 682 -19.91 -33.98 -8.44
N THR A 683 -20.81 -34.67 -7.74
CA THR A 683 -20.49 -35.61 -6.67
C THR A 683 -20.30 -37.02 -7.23
N GLY A 684 -19.40 -37.80 -6.63
CA GLY A 684 -19.15 -39.18 -7.03
C GLY A 684 -17.89 -39.42 -7.85
N ILE A 685 -17.22 -38.36 -8.32
CA ILE A 685 -15.89 -38.44 -8.96
C ILE A 685 -14.83 -37.88 -8.02
N LEU A 686 -13.83 -38.74 -7.77
CA LEU A 686 -12.67 -38.30 -6.98
C LEU A 686 -11.69 -37.46 -7.83
N ARG A 687 -11.43 -36.22 -7.37
CA ARG A 687 -10.44 -35.33 -7.97
C ARG A 687 -9.51 -34.80 -6.88
N ILE A 688 -8.23 -34.80 -7.15
CA ILE A 688 -7.23 -34.32 -6.18
C ILE A 688 -6.30 -33.33 -6.87
N GLY A 689 -6.21 -32.12 -6.33
CA GLY A 689 -5.23 -31.11 -6.72
C GLY A 689 -4.04 -31.11 -5.78
N PHE A 690 -2.84 -30.99 -6.33
CA PHE A 690 -1.60 -30.88 -5.59
C PHE A 690 -1.05 -29.47 -5.72
N CYS A 691 -0.93 -28.75 -4.61
CA CYS A 691 -0.56 -27.32 -4.58
C CYS A 691 0.58 -27.06 -3.59
N VAL A 692 1.21 -25.89 -3.72
CA VAL A 692 2.20 -25.39 -2.76
C VAL A 692 1.55 -24.39 -1.82
N LEU A 693 1.86 -24.46 -0.52
CA LEU A 693 1.44 -23.47 0.49
C LEU A 693 2.03 -22.08 0.17
N GLY A 694 1.23 -21.03 0.32
CA GLY A 694 1.65 -19.67 -0.03
C GLY A 694 1.64 -19.38 -1.54
N GLY A 695 1.31 -20.38 -2.39
CA GLY A 695 1.16 -20.21 -3.83
C GLY A 695 -0.20 -19.65 -4.25
N SER A 696 -0.38 -19.45 -5.56
CA SER A 696 -1.59 -18.86 -6.17
C SER A 696 -2.90 -19.55 -5.79
N PHE A 697 -2.87 -20.82 -5.41
CA PHE A 697 -4.05 -21.61 -5.07
C PHE A 697 -4.30 -21.75 -3.57
N SER A 698 -3.35 -21.35 -2.72
CA SER A 698 -3.57 -21.25 -1.28
C SER A 698 -4.23 -19.93 -0.88
N GLU A 699 -4.08 -18.89 -1.72
CA GLU A 699 -4.68 -17.58 -1.54
C GLU A 699 -5.43 -17.14 -2.81
N GLY A 700 -6.71 -16.81 -2.72
CA GLY A 700 -7.44 -16.18 -3.84
C GLY A 700 -8.28 -17.12 -4.72
N VAL A 701 -8.28 -18.44 -4.48
CA VAL A 701 -9.21 -19.37 -5.17
C VAL A 701 -10.45 -19.59 -4.32
N ASP A 702 -11.62 -19.42 -4.90
CA ASP A 702 -12.91 -19.67 -4.26
C ASP A 702 -13.58 -20.89 -4.90
N LEU A 703 -13.70 -21.96 -4.11
CA LEU A 703 -14.31 -23.24 -4.53
C LEU A 703 -15.46 -23.61 -3.56
N PRO A 704 -16.60 -22.92 -3.64
CA PRO A 704 -17.71 -23.12 -2.71
C PRO A 704 -18.41 -24.47 -2.93
N GLY A 705 -19.07 -24.96 -1.88
CA GLY A 705 -19.86 -26.17 -1.93
C GLY A 705 -19.06 -27.43 -2.22
N ASN A 706 -19.57 -28.30 -3.04
CA ASN A 706 -18.92 -29.56 -3.40
C ASN A 706 -17.67 -29.39 -4.30
N ARG A 707 -17.33 -28.15 -4.72
CA ARG A 707 -16.10 -27.91 -5.47
C ARG A 707 -14.83 -28.08 -4.61
N LEU A 708 -14.96 -28.05 -3.26
CA LEU A 708 -13.87 -28.43 -2.35
C LEU A 708 -14.46 -28.98 -1.05
N ILE A 709 -14.36 -30.26 -0.82
CA ILE A 709 -14.88 -30.93 0.38
C ILE A 709 -13.77 -31.32 1.38
N GLY A 710 -12.50 -31.16 1.00
CA GLY A 710 -11.43 -31.46 1.93
C GLY A 710 -10.08 -30.92 1.51
N THR A 711 -9.28 -30.65 2.53
CA THR A 711 -7.90 -30.18 2.39
C THR A 711 -6.97 -31.06 3.24
N ILE A 712 -5.85 -31.47 2.64
CA ILE A 712 -4.76 -32.17 3.32
C ILE A 712 -3.53 -31.25 3.31
N ILE A 713 -2.98 -30.94 4.46
CA ILE A 713 -1.82 -30.05 4.59
C ILE A 713 -0.62 -30.88 5.04
N ALA A 714 0.31 -31.12 4.12
CA ALA A 714 1.52 -31.90 4.36
C ALA A 714 2.65 -30.99 4.84
N GLY A 715 2.82 -30.94 6.17
CA GLY A 715 3.80 -30.08 6.83
C GLY A 715 3.22 -28.80 7.41
N VAL A 716 4.00 -28.12 8.25
CA VAL A 716 3.55 -26.95 9.05
C VAL A 716 3.72 -25.60 8.33
N GLY A 717 3.81 -25.62 7.00
CA GLY A 717 3.81 -24.42 6.19
C GLY A 717 5.01 -23.49 6.37
N LEU A 718 6.07 -23.93 7.05
CA LEU A 718 7.25 -23.09 7.28
C LEU A 718 7.75 -22.55 5.94
N PRO A 719 8.06 -21.26 5.85
CA PRO A 719 8.78 -20.72 4.71
C PRO A 719 10.07 -21.50 4.47
N GLY A 720 10.52 -21.58 3.21
CA GLY A 720 11.84 -22.14 2.89
C GLY A 720 12.93 -21.46 3.70
N LEU A 721 13.98 -22.22 4.01
CA LEU A 721 15.17 -21.64 4.62
C LEU A 721 15.78 -20.66 3.63
N SER A 722 15.72 -19.39 3.92
CA SER A 722 16.39 -18.38 3.15
C SER A 722 17.27 -17.52 4.05
N PHE A 723 18.20 -16.88 3.41
CA PHE A 723 19.13 -16.00 4.07
C PHE A 723 18.39 -14.85 4.79
N GLU A 724 17.44 -14.23 4.12
CA GLU A 724 16.64 -13.13 4.69
C GLU A 724 15.83 -13.60 5.91
N ARG A 725 15.30 -14.82 5.86
CA ARG A 725 14.56 -15.39 7.01
C ARG A 725 15.45 -15.61 8.21
N ASN A 726 16.70 -16.02 8.00
CA ASN A 726 17.67 -16.12 9.07
C ASN A 726 18.03 -14.75 9.66
N LEU A 727 18.17 -13.72 8.85
CA LEU A 727 18.37 -12.36 9.34
C LEU A 727 17.20 -11.87 10.21
N ILE A 728 15.96 -12.15 9.79
CA ILE A 728 14.77 -11.84 10.58
C ILE A 728 14.78 -12.63 11.89
N ARG A 729 15.09 -13.93 11.85
CA ARG A 729 15.22 -14.77 13.05
C ARG A 729 16.23 -14.17 14.04
N ASP A 730 17.42 -13.86 13.57
CA ASP A 730 18.51 -13.38 14.43
C ASP A 730 18.20 -11.99 15.01
N TYR A 731 17.50 -11.15 14.25
CA TYR A 731 17.04 -9.84 14.74
C TYR A 731 16.01 -10.00 15.87
N TYR A 732 14.95 -10.80 15.66
CA TYR A 732 13.89 -10.96 16.67
C TYR A 732 14.33 -11.85 17.83
N GLU A 733 15.31 -12.73 17.66
CA GLU A 733 15.97 -13.44 18.76
C GLU A 733 16.64 -12.44 19.71
N ASN A 734 17.41 -11.50 19.17
CA ASN A 734 18.05 -10.45 19.99
C ASN A 734 17.07 -9.46 20.60
N LYS A 735 15.94 -9.20 19.94
CA LYS A 735 14.97 -8.20 20.37
C LYS A 735 13.93 -8.71 21.35
N LEU A 736 13.46 -9.95 21.18
CA LEU A 736 12.30 -10.52 21.86
C LEU A 736 12.54 -11.94 22.40
N GLU A 737 13.69 -12.56 22.17
CA GLU A 737 14.00 -13.97 22.50
C GLU A 737 13.03 -14.96 21.83
N ASP A 738 12.47 -14.59 20.64
CA ASP A 738 11.43 -15.35 19.92
C ASP A 738 11.68 -15.41 18.40
N GLY A 739 12.93 -15.36 17.98
CA GLY A 739 13.32 -15.20 16.58
C GLY A 739 12.80 -16.30 15.66
N TYR A 740 12.85 -17.55 16.08
CA TYR A 740 12.39 -18.68 15.27
C TYR A 740 10.88 -18.60 14.98
N ASN A 741 10.07 -18.23 15.96
CA ASN A 741 8.64 -18.10 15.78
C ASN A 741 8.31 -16.94 14.84
N TYR A 742 8.98 -15.77 14.98
CA TYR A 742 8.77 -14.61 14.11
C TYR A 742 9.16 -14.86 12.65
N ALA A 743 10.25 -15.58 12.40
CA ALA A 743 10.74 -15.84 11.05
C ALA A 743 10.02 -17.00 10.35
N TYR A 744 9.63 -18.03 11.11
CA TYR A 744 9.20 -19.32 10.55
C TYR A 744 7.83 -19.78 11.05
N THR A 745 7.61 -19.92 12.36
CA THR A 745 6.43 -20.58 12.90
C THR A 745 5.14 -19.77 12.64
N TYR A 746 5.14 -18.48 12.99
CA TYR A 746 3.95 -17.63 12.82
C TYR A 746 3.57 -17.45 11.35
N PRO A 747 4.51 -17.11 10.44
CA PRO A 747 4.20 -17.07 9.00
C PRO A 747 3.72 -18.42 8.46
N GLY A 748 4.34 -19.51 8.89
CA GLY A 748 3.98 -20.87 8.47
C GLY A 748 2.56 -21.24 8.88
N MET A 749 2.22 -21.07 10.15
CA MET A 749 0.88 -21.37 10.65
C MET A 749 -0.20 -20.49 10.03
N ASN A 750 0.08 -19.22 9.74
CA ASN A 750 -0.86 -18.37 9.01
C ASN A 750 -1.19 -18.93 7.62
N ARG A 751 -0.20 -19.45 6.87
CA ARG A 751 -0.44 -20.13 5.58
C ARG A 751 -1.28 -21.39 5.72
N VAL A 752 -1.03 -22.18 6.78
CA VAL A 752 -1.82 -23.38 7.09
C VAL A 752 -3.27 -23.02 7.38
N LEU A 753 -3.50 -22.02 8.23
CA LEU A 753 -4.85 -21.56 8.57
C LEU A 753 -5.61 -20.99 7.36
N GLN A 754 -4.91 -20.31 6.45
CA GLN A 754 -5.49 -19.83 5.19
C GLN A 754 -5.93 -20.98 4.28
N ALA A 755 -5.07 -22.00 4.12
CA ALA A 755 -5.36 -23.18 3.31
C ALA A 755 -6.54 -23.96 3.90
N ALA A 756 -6.57 -24.14 5.21
CA ALA A 756 -7.67 -24.79 5.93
C ALA A 756 -8.99 -24.02 5.82
N GLY A 757 -8.94 -22.70 5.88
CA GLY A 757 -10.11 -21.81 5.77
C GLY A 757 -10.79 -21.79 4.39
N ARG A 758 -10.29 -22.57 3.42
CA ARG A 758 -10.91 -22.75 2.09
C ARG A 758 -12.05 -23.72 2.06
N VAL A 759 -12.12 -24.63 3.01
CA VAL A 759 -13.03 -25.79 3.00
C VAL A 759 -14.48 -25.38 3.29
N ILE A 760 -14.69 -24.45 4.23
CA ILE A 760 -16.03 -23.99 4.61
C ILE A 760 -16.20 -22.51 4.17
N ARG A 761 -17.18 -22.27 3.30
CA ARG A 761 -17.49 -20.94 2.74
C ARG A 761 -18.93 -20.51 2.99
N ARG A 762 -19.84 -21.49 3.10
CA ARG A 762 -21.26 -21.30 3.30
C ARG A 762 -21.70 -22.06 4.55
N SER A 763 -22.88 -21.74 5.07
CA SER A 763 -23.45 -22.39 6.25
C SER A 763 -23.79 -23.88 6.04
N ASP A 764 -24.02 -24.25 4.80
CA ASP A 764 -24.35 -25.62 4.36
C ASP A 764 -23.13 -26.44 3.91
N ASP A 765 -21.96 -25.79 3.78
CA ASP A 765 -20.71 -26.49 3.44
C ASP A 765 -20.33 -27.45 4.57
N ARG A 766 -19.90 -28.67 4.19
CA ARG A 766 -19.27 -29.65 5.08
C ARG A 766 -17.96 -30.08 4.50
N GLY A 767 -16.94 -30.22 5.38
CA GLY A 767 -15.64 -30.61 4.89
C GLY A 767 -14.65 -31.06 5.93
N VAL A 768 -13.50 -31.51 5.46
CA VAL A 768 -12.45 -32.09 6.27
C VAL A 768 -11.12 -31.39 6.08
N VAL A 769 -10.38 -31.19 7.17
CA VAL A 769 -9.01 -30.65 7.18
C VAL A 769 -8.11 -31.68 7.84
N ILE A 770 -7.12 -32.17 7.11
CA ILE A 770 -6.15 -33.14 7.60
C ILE A 770 -4.78 -32.47 7.67
N LEU A 771 -4.27 -32.33 8.88
CA LEU A 771 -2.96 -31.77 9.19
C LEU A 771 -1.94 -32.90 9.30
N ALA A 772 -1.15 -33.12 8.25
CA ALA A 772 -0.28 -34.28 8.14
C ALA A 772 1.17 -33.93 8.55
N ASP A 773 1.39 -33.77 9.85
CA ASP A 773 2.70 -33.61 10.49
C ASP A 773 2.58 -33.81 12.01
N ASP A 774 3.58 -34.40 12.65
CA ASP A 774 3.63 -34.66 14.10
C ASP A 774 3.64 -33.36 14.93
N ARG A 775 4.22 -32.29 14.42
CA ARG A 775 4.30 -30.98 15.07
C ARG A 775 2.96 -30.32 15.34
N TYR A 776 1.90 -30.71 14.64
CA TYR A 776 0.56 -30.20 14.91
C TYR A 776 -0.05 -30.65 16.23
N THR A 777 0.51 -31.71 16.85
CA THR A 777 0.00 -32.25 18.12
C THR A 777 0.63 -31.63 19.36
N ALA A 778 1.60 -30.71 19.19
CA ALA A 778 2.33 -30.06 20.28
C ALA A 778 2.59 -28.58 20.00
N PRO A 779 2.87 -27.77 21.04
CA PRO A 779 3.38 -26.41 20.88
C PRO A 779 4.70 -26.39 20.06
N PRO A 780 4.96 -25.28 19.31
CA PRO A 780 4.16 -24.05 19.26
C PRO A 780 2.94 -24.13 18.33
N CYS A 781 2.87 -25.10 17.42
CA CYS A 781 1.81 -25.16 16.41
C CYS A 781 0.39 -25.28 17.01
N SER A 782 0.22 -26.14 18.01
CA SER A 782 -1.10 -26.35 18.64
C SER A 782 -1.60 -25.12 19.43
N ALA A 783 -0.71 -24.26 19.90
CA ALA A 783 -1.05 -23.03 20.59
C ALA A 783 -1.60 -21.95 19.64
N LEU A 784 -1.37 -22.09 18.33
CA LEU A 784 -1.77 -21.14 17.30
C LEU A 784 -3.10 -21.49 16.61
N TYR A 785 -3.80 -22.49 17.10
CA TYR A 785 -5.10 -22.84 16.56
C TYR A 785 -6.14 -21.75 16.84
N PRO A 786 -7.02 -21.43 15.87
CA PRO A 786 -8.06 -20.46 16.10
C PRO A 786 -9.09 -20.99 17.11
N PRO A 787 -9.76 -20.11 17.87
CA PRO A 787 -10.70 -20.51 18.95
C PRO A 787 -11.84 -21.45 18.52
N HIS A 788 -12.20 -21.44 17.23
CA HIS A 788 -13.24 -22.31 16.70
C HIS A 788 -12.76 -23.71 16.32
N TRP A 789 -11.45 -24.00 16.40
CA TRP A 789 -10.88 -25.35 16.20
C TRP A 789 -10.85 -26.14 17.51
N LYS A 790 -11.98 -26.26 18.19
CA LYS A 790 -12.06 -26.85 19.54
C LYS A 790 -11.87 -28.37 19.58
N ARG A 791 -12.12 -29.07 18.48
CA ARG A 791 -12.15 -30.55 18.44
C ARG A 791 -11.23 -31.09 17.36
N ILE A 792 -9.91 -30.95 17.57
CA ILE A 792 -8.94 -31.57 16.67
C ILE A 792 -8.73 -33.01 17.11
N ARG A 793 -8.94 -33.95 16.17
CA ARG A 793 -8.74 -35.37 16.41
C ARG A 793 -7.28 -35.76 16.16
N ARG A 794 -6.59 -36.21 17.18
CA ARG A 794 -5.26 -36.81 17.02
C ARG A 794 -5.43 -38.20 16.39
N VAL A 795 -4.64 -38.49 15.37
CA VAL A 795 -4.62 -39.76 14.64
C VAL A 795 -3.20 -40.32 14.67
N ASP A 796 -2.99 -41.36 15.45
CA ASP A 796 -1.67 -42.01 15.62
C ASP A 796 -1.46 -43.12 14.58
N GLU A 797 -2.51 -43.65 13.96
CA GLU A 797 -2.47 -44.64 12.91
C GLU A 797 -3.30 -44.27 11.69
N ILE A 798 -2.70 -44.24 10.50
CA ILE A 798 -3.40 -43.86 9.24
C ILE A 798 -4.59 -44.78 8.97
N ALA A 799 -4.53 -46.06 9.39
CA ALA A 799 -5.60 -47.00 9.18
C ALA A 799 -6.93 -46.66 9.88
N SER A 800 -6.90 -45.86 10.96
CA SER A 800 -8.09 -45.41 11.69
C SER A 800 -8.81 -44.25 11.02
N LEU A 801 -8.12 -43.49 10.17
CA LEU A 801 -8.63 -42.25 9.56
C LEU A 801 -9.91 -42.46 8.72
N PRO A 802 -10.03 -43.49 7.84
CA PRO A 802 -11.26 -43.70 7.05
C PRO A 802 -12.51 -43.96 7.88
N ALA A 803 -12.36 -44.65 9.03
CA ALA A 803 -13.47 -44.90 9.93
C ALA A 803 -13.99 -43.62 10.59
N LEU A 804 -13.09 -42.76 11.08
CA LEU A 804 -13.42 -41.47 11.66
C LEU A 804 -14.10 -40.55 10.64
N LEU A 805 -13.61 -40.54 9.42
CA LEU A 805 -14.17 -39.72 8.35
C LEU A 805 -15.53 -40.23 7.88
N ARG A 806 -15.75 -41.56 7.79
CA ARG A 806 -17.05 -42.10 7.46
C ARG A 806 -18.09 -41.79 8.55
N ASP A 807 -17.73 -41.86 9.81
CA ASP A 807 -18.59 -41.42 10.93
C ASP A 807 -18.95 -39.94 10.80
N PHE A 808 -18.01 -39.10 10.48
CA PHE A 808 -18.30 -37.67 10.22
C PHE A 808 -19.25 -37.47 9.04
N TRP A 809 -19.02 -38.13 7.91
CA TRP A 809 -19.85 -37.96 6.72
C TRP A 809 -21.25 -38.60 6.84
N SER A 810 -21.44 -39.63 7.68
CA SER A 810 -22.74 -40.30 7.89
C SER A 810 -23.69 -39.49 8.75
N LYS A 811 -23.20 -38.61 9.63
CA LYS A 811 -24.03 -37.76 10.47
C LYS A 811 -24.71 -36.71 9.60
N LYS A 812 -26.04 -36.68 9.54
CA LYS A 812 -26.80 -35.59 8.92
C LYS A 812 -26.63 -34.32 9.74
N ASN A 813 -26.78 -33.17 9.08
CA ASN A 813 -26.90 -31.90 9.81
C ASN A 813 -28.20 -31.96 10.65
N GLU A 814 -28.03 -31.97 11.96
CA GLU A 814 -29.13 -31.65 12.89
C GLU A 814 -29.28 -30.13 13.01
#